data_3add909b839912fc2ad9333b60d57e83
#
_entry.id   3add909b839912fc2ad9333b60d57e83
#
_cell.length_a   1.000
_cell.length_b   1.000
_cell.length_c   1.000
_cell.angle_alpha   90.00
_cell.angle_beta   90.00
_cell.angle_gamma   90.00
#
_symmetry.space_group_name_H-M   'P 1'
#
loop_
_entity.id
_entity.type
_entity.pdbx_description
1 polymer ?
#
loop_
_entity_poly.entity_id
_entity_poly.type
_entity_poly.pdbx_seq_one_letter_code
_entity_poly.pdbx_strand_id
1 'polypeptide(L)'
;MKTNLITTALLLSASAFIQAETKTELEPINVYSASATPISLHQTASSVTVLTEKDFAERNANYVSDVLKTVPGVTMIAYGGRGTLTNFSVRGSETNHTAVIIDGVKVNPATGYGYDFGGLSLSNIERIEVLRGEQSALWGSDAMGGVIYITTKSGLYKDKPFNVDFDFGTGSHRTGDASVTVSGQNNGFYYAVHGDSHRTHGISAISSNTFHYTAENGTQFTTGGAVEKDKFHRDNASVRLGYDVGDKGVEVLASHSSQTGHYDNSSFSNGHLVEINPTSDSYTRTRETVFKLSGYVGSDEELFKNKVSVSHVKTDSDTTESGNDSYYDGKKLNANYQLDINFDREGYVKQGVSFLSEYQNTHYDAQSSFATFQNKKLTEKSAATEYRLFTEDDHSLSVSGRYNSSSQYENAWTGRISGAYCLSPNFKAHASLGTAIQNPTMTEFYGWSGKFIGNPDLKPERSRGGDVGLLIETNDKVHSLDITYFGRNVDRLITTKTIGVWPNSVSRSINSEGITKIKGVEVAYNGKLTEKLTAYTNYTYMRAKNSNGVEVAYRPKHTTNAGLAYQITEKFGIDVSLSYVGKRIGTYPLRTKMPAYTLANLGVNYQVIPNLTIYANFNNLFNKKYENVLGYGQDGRNVYVGLKGSF
;
A
#
# COMPACT_ATOMS: atom_id res chain seq x y z
N MET A 1 7.98 40.31 6.70
CA MET A 1 9.20 40.17 5.90
C MET A 1 10.16 39.23 6.61
N LYS A 2 9.95 37.90 6.60
CA LYS A 2 10.91 36.85 7.03
C LYS A 2 10.51 35.48 6.47
N THR A 3 10.28 35.38 5.16
CA THR A 3 9.92 34.10 4.50
C THR A 3 10.67 33.84 3.18
N ASN A 4 11.65 34.65 2.81
CA ASN A 4 12.31 34.53 1.49
C ASN A 4 13.77 34.05 1.53
N LEU A 5 14.27 33.46 2.61
CA LEU A 5 15.68 33.05 2.70
C LEU A 5 15.89 31.52 2.57
N ILE A 6 14.87 30.70 2.62
CA ILE A 6 15.03 29.23 2.54
C ILE A 6 14.89 28.72 1.11
N THR A 7 14.18 29.43 0.25
CA THR A 7 13.95 29.01 -1.16
C THR A 7 15.14 29.27 -2.07
N THR A 8 16.06 30.17 -1.69
CA THR A 8 17.22 30.51 -2.54
C THR A 8 18.46 29.64 -2.27
N ALA A 9 18.51 28.94 -1.13
CA ALA A 9 19.65 28.08 -0.80
C ALA A 9 19.63 26.71 -1.48
N LEU A 10 18.48 26.26 -1.98
CA LEU A 10 18.33 24.97 -2.67
C LEU A 10 18.67 24.99 -4.16
N LEU A 11 18.76 26.17 -4.76
CA LEU A 11 19.06 26.32 -6.20
C LEU A 11 20.53 26.63 -6.53
N LEU A 12 21.35 26.91 -5.54
CA LEU A 12 22.76 27.29 -5.75
C LEU A 12 23.80 26.19 -5.45
N SER A 13 23.38 25.00 -4.99
CA SER A 13 24.28 23.87 -4.75
C SER A 13 24.39 22.87 -5.92
N ALA A 14 23.70 23.09 -7.02
CA ALA A 14 23.66 22.15 -8.15
C ALA A 14 24.82 22.29 -9.16
N SER A 15 25.78 23.18 -8.94
CA SER A 15 26.80 23.49 -9.95
C SER A 15 28.25 23.06 -9.66
N ALA A 16 28.51 22.18 -8.67
CA ALA A 16 29.88 21.87 -8.26
C ALA A 16 30.24 20.36 -8.15
N PHE A 17 29.53 19.45 -8.85
CA PHE A 17 29.92 18.03 -8.85
C PHE A 17 29.97 17.47 -10.27
N ILE A 18 31.08 17.75 -10.97
CA ILE A 18 31.53 16.97 -12.12
C ILE A 18 32.91 16.43 -11.75
N GLN A 19 32.98 15.16 -11.44
CA GLN A 19 34.03 14.17 -11.72
C GLN A 19 34.11 13.07 -10.66
N ALA A 20 33.63 11.89 -11.03
CA ALA A 20 34.29 10.61 -10.74
C ALA A 20 33.54 9.50 -11.52
N GLU A 21 34.09 9.10 -12.63
CA GLU A 21 33.67 7.89 -13.32
C GLU A 21 34.09 6.66 -12.53
N THR A 22 33.11 5.95 -11.99
CA THR A 22 33.18 4.50 -11.80
C THR A 22 31.82 3.98 -12.24
N LYS A 23 31.75 3.41 -13.44
CA LYS A 23 30.60 2.67 -13.94
C LYS A 23 30.38 1.45 -13.02
N THR A 24 29.57 1.61 -12.00
CA THR A 24 28.89 0.50 -11.38
C THR A 24 27.55 0.39 -12.13
N GLU A 25 27.45 -0.48 -13.10
CA GLU A 25 26.17 -0.83 -13.71
C GLU A 25 25.33 -1.44 -12.58
N LEU A 26 24.37 -0.67 -12.08
CA LEU A 26 23.36 -1.18 -11.16
C LEU A 26 22.49 -2.14 -11.96
N GLU A 27 22.29 -3.35 -11.49
CA GLU A 27 21.36 -4.30 -12.11
C GLU A 27 19.98 -3.63 -12.27
N PRO A 28 19.34 -3.76 -13.45
CA PRO A 28 18.07 -3.12 -13.70
C PRO A 28 16.99 -3.66 -12.77
N ILE A 29 16.37 -2.76 -12.00
CA ILE A 29 15.23 -3.12 -11.14
C ILE A 29 14.01 -3.36 -12.04
N ASN A 30 13.48 -4.56 -12.05
CA ASN A 30 12.25 -4.91 -12.76
C ASN A 30 11.02 -4.54 -11.93
N VAL A 31 10.01 -3.98 -12.57
CA VAL A 31 8.71 -3.60 -12.02
C VAL A 31 7.65 -4.58 -12.51
N TYR A 32 6.88 -5.17 -11.59
CA TYR A 32 5.82 -6.14 -11.87
C TYR A 32 4.43 -5.53 -11.91
N SER A 33 4.25 -4.37 -11.30
CA SER A 33 2.95 -3.71 -11.17
C SER A 33 2.55 -2.89 -12.39
N ALA A 34 3.51 -2.41 -13.18
CA ALA A 34 3.27 -1.38 -14.20
C ALA A 34 2.89 -1.90 -15.58
N SER A 35 3.04 -3.20 -15.84
CA SER A 35 2.75 -3.85 -17.13
C SER A 35 2.35 -5.31 -16.93
N ALA A 36 1.73 -5.91 -17.93
CA ALA A 36 1.40 -7.34 -17.96
C ALA A 36 2.65 -8.25 -17.91
N THR A 37 3.80 -7.75 -18.36
CA THR A 37 5.11 -8.41 -18.21
C THR A 37 6.03 -7.53 -17.35
N PRO A 38 6.99 -8.11 -16.62
CA PRO A 38 8.01 -7.34 -15.92
C PRO A 38 8.75 -6.40 -16.88
N ILE A 39 8.91 -5.14 -16.48
CA ILE A 39 9.65 -4.13 -17.24
C ILE A 39 10.68 -3.45 -16.36
N SER A 40 11.77 -2.97 -16.95
CA SER A 40 12.77 -2.19 -16.20
C SER A 40 12.14 -0.91 -15.64
N LEU A 41 12.53 -0.53 -14.42
CA LEU A 41 12.10 0.73 -13.80
C LEU A 41 12.40 1.93 -14.71
N HIS A 42 13.52 1.90 -15.44
CA HIS A 42 13.89 2.96 -16.38
C HIS A 42 12.99 3.03 -17.62
N GLN A 43 12.32 1.94 -17.96
CA GLN A 43 11.38 1.88 -19.10
C GLN A 43 9.93 2.17 -18.69
N THR A 44 9.65 2.28 -17.39
CA THR A 44 8.28 2.59 -16.95
C THR A 44 7.92 4.05 -17.22
N ALA A 45 6.72 4.25 -17.76
CA ALA A 45 6.11 5.57 -17.93
C ALA A 45 5.16 5.93 -16.77
N SER A 46 4.96 5.01 -15.85
CA SER A 46 4.03 5.18 -14.73
C SER A 46 4.75 5.71 -13.50
N SER A 47 4.06 6.51 -12.71
CA SER A 47 4.55 6.95 -11.40
C SER A 47 4.60 5.76 -10.44
N VAL A 48 5.75 5.11 -10.33
CA VAL A 48 5.99 3.96 -9.44
C VAL A 48 7.10 4.26 -8.45
N THR A 49 6.95 3.78 -7.23
CA THR A 49 8.00 3.77 -6.21
C THR A 49 8.29 2.32 -5.86
N VAL A 50 9.54 1.92 -5.99
CA VAL A 50 10.02 0.60 -5.59
C VAL A 50 10.80 0.73 -4.29
N LEU A 51 10.46 -0.07 -3.31
CA LEU A 51 11.06 -0.09 -1.97
C LEU A 51 11.62 -1.49 -1.74
N THR A 52 12.90 -1.57 -1.41
CA THR A 52 13.64 -2.82 -1.18
C THR A 52 13.98 -3.00 0.29
N GLU A 53 14.56 -4.14 0.67
CA GLU A 53 15.05 -4.37 2.04
C GLU A 53 16.04 -3.29 2.51
N LYS A 54 16.83 -2.71 1.59
CA LYS A 54 17.70 -1.57 1.90
C LYS A 54 16.90 -0.34 2.29
N ASP A 55 15.84 -0.02 1.53
CA ASP A 55 14.96 1.11 1.85
C ASP A 55 14.24 0.90 3.18
N PHE A 56 13.84 -0.34 3.50
CA PHE A 56 13.21 -0.65 4.80
C PHE A 56 14.16 -0.33 5.96
N ALA A 57 15.42 -0.73 5.84
CA ALA A 57 16.45 -0.45 6.85
C ALA A 57 16.73 1.06 6.97
N GLU A 58 16.98 1.76 5.86
CA GLU A 58 17.26 3.21 5.82
C GLU A 58 16.08 4.07 6.32
N ARG A 59 14.87 3.52 6.34
CA ARG A 59 13.65 4.19 6.84
C ARG A 59 13.26 3.75 8.25
N ASN A 60 14.06 2.93 8.91
CA ASN A 60 13.81 2.39 10.25
C ASN A 60 12.46 1.66 10.36
N ALA A 61 12.08 0.97 9.30
CA ALA A 61 10.78 0.32 9.17
C ALA A 61 10.84 -1.15 9.58
N ASN A 62 9.90 -1.58 10.41
CA ASN A 62 9.70 -2.99 10.78
C ASN A 62 8.39 -3.55 10.19
N TYR A 63 7.46 -2.68 9.82
CA TYR A 63 6.14 -3.02 9.29
C TYR A 63 5.90 -2.33 7.95
N VAL A 64 5.05 -2.94 7.14
CA VAL A 64 4.67 -2.39 5.82
C VAL A 64 4.07 -0.99 5.96
N SER A 65 3.29 -0.73 7.00
CA SER A 65 2.74 0.60 7.27
C SER A 65 3.81 1.66 7.53
N ASP A 66 4.96 1.30 8.10
CA ASP A 66 6.05 2.23 8.37
C ASP A 66 6.70 2.74 7.08
N VAL A 67 6.83 1.89 6.09
CA VAL A 67 7.46 2.25 4.83
C VAL A 67 6.49 2.86 3.83
N LEU A 68 5.25 2.38 3.76
CA LEU A 68 4.23 2.92 2.86
C LEU A 68 3.90 4.39 3.13
N LYS A 69 3.85 4.81 4.40
CA LYS A 69 3.61 6.23 4.77
C LYS A 69 4.68 7.19 4.27
N THR A 70 5.86 6.68 3.86
CA THR A 70 6.97 7.48 3.33
C THR A 70 6.93 7.64 1.81
N VAL A 71 5.99 7.01 1.11
CA VAL A 71 5.85 7.09 -0.35
C VAL A 71 5.13 8.37 -0.76
N PRO A 72 5.58 9.08 -1.80
CA PRO A 72 4.88 10.28 -2.29
C PRO A 72 3.44 9.95 -2.71
N GLY A 73 2.51 10.83 -2.39
CA GLY A 73 1.09 10.67 -2.72
C GLY A 73 0.34 9.63 -1.88
N VAL A 74 0.98 9.03 -0.89
CA VAL A 74 0.36 8.03 -0.01
C VAL A 74 0.05 8.63 1.35
N THR A 75 -1.17 8.44 1.82
CA THR A 75 -1.65 8.91 3.12
C THR A 75 -2.12 7.72 3.96
N MET A 76 -1.57 7.58 5.16
CA MET A 76 -1.99 6.57 6.13
C MET A 76 -3.25 7.02 6.86
N ILE A 77 -4.20 6.11 7.05
CA ILE A 77 -5.42 6.26 7.84
C ILE A 77 -5.42 5.13 8.87
N ALA A 78 -5.03 5.44 10.11
CA ALA A 78 -4.84 4.47 11.18
C ALA A 78 -5.71 4.79 12.41
N TYR A 79 -6.41 3.79 12.90
CA TYR A 79 -7.35 3.87 14.01
C TYR A 79 -6.72 3.42 15.34
N GLY A 80 -5.50 3.87 15.62
CA GLY A 80 -4.79 3.56 16.85
C GLY A 80 -3.38 3.06 16.63
N GLY A 81 -2.89 2.27 17.58
CA GLY A 81 -1.55 1.68 17.56
C GLY A 81 -1.42 0.49 16.61
N ARG A 82 -0.35 -0.29 16.81
CA ARG A 82 -0.07 -1.48 16.01
C ARG A 82 -1.20 -2.50 16.12
N GLY A 83 -1.63 -3.05 14.99
CA GLY A 83 -2.67 -4.08 14.91
C GLY A 83 -4.09 -3.53 14.85
N THR A 84 -4.29 -2.23 15.03
CA THR A 84 -5.56 -1.59 14.71
C THR A 84 -5.69 -1.37 13.21
N LEU A 85 -6.92 -1.21 12.74
CA LEU A 85 -7.22 -0.99 11.32
C LEU A 85 -6.35 0.14 10.76
N THR A 86 -5.51 -0.19 9.78
CA THR A 86 -4.61 0.74 9.11
C THR A 86 -4.70 0.57 7.61
N ASN A 87 -5.24 1.57 6.95
CA ASN A 87 -5.41 1.63 5.50
C ASN A 87 -4.56 2.73 4.89
N PHE A 88 -4.46 2.71 3.56
CA PHE A 88 -3.77 3.74 2.79
C PHE A 88 -4.65 4.30 1.69
N SER A 89 -4.59 5.63 1.54
CA SER A 89 -5.13 6.36 0.41
C SER A 89 -3.99 6.72 -0.54
N VAL A 90 -4.10 6.34 -1.80
CA VAL A 90 -3.13 6.67 -2.86
C VAL A 90 -3.67 7.83 -3.68
N ARG A 91 -2.93 8.94 -3.75
CA ARG A 91 -3.36 10.17 -4.45
C ARG A 91 -4.78 10.61 -4.09
N GLY A 92 -5.11 10.55 -2.78
CA GLY A 92 -6.38 11.01 -2.24
C GLY A 92 -7.61 10.14 -2.56
N SER A 93 -7.43 8.97 -3.14
CA SER A 93 -8.50 8.00 -3.38
C SER A 93 -9.11 7.45 -2.07
N GLU A 94 -10.25 6.79 -2.13
CA GLU A 94 -10.76 6.01 -1.00
C GLU A 94 -9.84 4.79 -0.75
N THR A 95 -9.90 4.24 0.46
CA THR A 95 -8.96 3.18 0.88
C THR A 95 -9.18 1.86 0.14
N ASN A 96 -10.40 1.59 -0.33
CA ASN A 96 -10.75 0.44 -1.15
C ASN A 96 -10.46 0.64 -2.65
N HIS A 97 -9.98 1.82 -3.06
CA HIS A 97 -9.58 2.10 -4.45
C HIS A 97 -8.14 1.71 -4.77
N THR A 98 -7.47 1.00 -3.87
CA THR A 98 -6.10 0.53 -4.07
C THR A 98 -6.07 -0.99 -4.10
N ALA A 99 -5.64 -1.56 -5.23
CA ALA A 99 -5.44 -2.99 -5.33
C ALA A 99 -4.18 -3.39 -4.56
N VAL A 100 -4.31 -4.42 -3.73
CA VAL A 100 -3.18 -5.00 -2.99
C VAL A 100 -2.92 -6.39 -3.53
N ILE A 101 -1.72 -6.56 -4.06
CA ILE A 101 -1.26 -7.80 -4.68
C ILE A 101 -0.09 -8.34 -3.86
N ILE A 102 -0.17 -9.58 -3.40
CA ILE A 102 0.94 -10.27 -2.74
C ILE A 102 1.29 -11.49 -3.58
N ASP A 103 2.51 -11.53 -4.10
CA ASP A 103 3.00 -12.60 -4.98
C ASP A 103 2.06 -12.93 -6.16
N GLY A 104 1.48 -11.90 -6.76
CA GLY A 104 0.54 -12.03 -7.87
C GLY A 104 -0.89 -12.41 -7.48
N VAL A 105 -1.22 -12.49 -6.19
CA VAL A 105 -2.56 -12.76 -5.69
C VAL A 105 -3.20 -11.48 -5.17
N LYS A 106 -4.37 -11.12 -5.67
CA LYS A 106 -5.15 -9.97 -5.20
C LYS A 106 -5.84 -10.30 -3.89
N VAL A 107 -5.39 -9.67 -2.79
CA VAL A 107 -5.82 -9.97 -1.42
C VAL A 107 -6.84 -8.97 -0.85
N ASN A 108 -7.32 -8.01 -1.64
CA ASN A 108 -8.37 -7.09 -1.19
C ASN A 108 -9.57 -7.86 -0.61
N PRO A 109 -10.05 -7.55 0.60
CA PRO A 109 -11.16 -8.27 1.22
C PRO A 109 -12.49 -8.00 0.51
N ALA A 110 -13.40 -8.96 0.52
CA ALA A 110 -14.72 -8.78 -0.06
C ALA A 110 -15.64 -7.85 0.77
N THR A 111 -15.27 -7.57 2.02
CA THR A 111 -15.99 -6.64 2.92
C THR A 111 -16.00 -5.19 2.44
N GLY A 112 -14.97 -4.77 1.71
CA GLY A 112 -14.90 -3.43 1.14
C GLY A 112 -14.17 -2.36 1.94
N TYR A 113 -13.61 -2.71 3.07
CA TYR A 113 -12.88 -1.77 3.93
C TYR A 113 -11.42 -1.54 3.51
N GLY A 114 -11.02 -1.74 2.31
CA GLY A 114 -9.61 -1.70 1.94
C GLY A 114 -8.79 -2.79 2.63
N TYR A 115 -7.54 -2.96 2.25
CA TYR A 115 -6.66 -3.94 2.89
C TYR A 115 -6.11 -3.38 4.21
N ASP A 116 -6.14 -4.19 5.28
CA ASP A 116 -5.61 -3.81 6.58
C ASP A 116 -4.11 -4.12 6.68
N PHE A 117 -3.28 -3.07 6.76
CA PHE A 117 -1.83 -3.16 6.90
C PHE A 117 -1.36 -3.09 8.36
N GLY A 118 -2.26 -3.03 9.34
CA GLY A 118 -1.93 -2.74 10.74
C GLY A 118 -0.98 -3.71 11.41
N GLY A 119 -0.94 -4.95 10.96
CA GLY A 119 -0.09 -6.00 11.51
C GLY A 119 0.89 -6.64 10.53
N LEU A 120 1.00 -6.15 9.30
CA LEU A 120 1.82 -6.77 8.27
C LEU A 120 3.30 -6.41 8.46
N SER A 121 4.12 -7.40 8.83
CA SER A 121 5.56 -7.27 9.03
C SER A 121 6.32 -7.22 7.70
N LEU A 122 7.49 -6.55 7.71
CA LEU A 122 8.44 -6.56 6.59
C LEU A 122 9.36 -7.80 6.58
N SER A 123 9.33 -8.63 7.61
CA SER A 123 10.30 -9.74 7.79
C SER A 123 10.35 -10.74 6.64
N ASN A 124 9.23 -11.00 5.97
CA ASN A 124 9.11 -11.88 4.80
C ASN A 124 9.04 -11.12 3.47
N ILE A 125 9.22 -9.81 3.47
CA ILE A 125 9.05 -9.01 2.27
C ILE A 125 10.41 -8.67 1.68
N GLU A 126 10.57 -8.97 0.40
CA GLU A 126 11.75 -8.61 -0.39
C GLU A 126 11.59 -7.22 -0.99
N ARG A 127 10.38 -6.91 -1.49
CA ARG A 127 10.12 -5.68 -2.23
C ARG A 127 8.66 -5.26 -2.18
N ILE A 128 8.44 -3.94 -2.19
CA ILE A 128 7.13 -3.32 -2.33
C ILE A 128 7.18 -2.34 -3.50
N GLU A 129 6.23 -2.46 -4.42
CA GLU A 129 6.02 -1.51 -5.50
C GLU A 129 4.72 -0.75 -5.23
N VAL A 130 4.76 0.57 -5.32
CA VAL A 130 3.58 1.43 -5.21
C VAL A 130 3.37 2.15 -6.51
N LEU A 131 2.44 1.65 -7.30
CA LEU A 131 2.04 2.21 -8.59
C LEU A 131 0.83 3.12 -8.39
N ARG A 132 0.93 4.37 -8.83
CA ARG A 132 -0.07 5.41 -8.59
C ARG A 132 -0.86 5.74 -9.85
N GLY A 133 -2.13 6.10 -9.68
CA GLY A 133 -3.05 6.47 -10.75
C GLY A 133 -3.98 5.34 -11.19
N GLU A 134 -4.72 5.56 -12.27
CA GLU A 134 -5.70 4.65 -12.83
C GLU A 134 -5.06 3.39 -13.43
N GLN A 135 -5.28 2.23 -12.82
CA GLN A 135 -4.66 0.96 -13.21
C GLN A 135 -5.66 -0.15 -13.53
N SER A 136 -6.96 0.17 -13.59
CA SER A 136 -7.99 -0.85 -13.82
C SER A 136 -7.88 -1.56 -15.18
N ALA A 137 -7.20 -0.98 -16.17
CA ALA A 137 -6.99 -1.63 -17.47
C ALA A 137 -6.18 -2.94 -17.36
N LEU A 138 -5.27 -3.06 -16.39
CA LEU A 138 -4.52 -4.29 -16.12
C LEU A 138 -5.04 -5.02 -14.88
N TRP A 139 -5.34 -4.29 -13.80
CA TRP A 139 -5.62 -4.86 -12.48
C TRP A 139 -7.11 -4.94 -12.12
N GLY A 140 -7.99 -4.47 -12.98
CA GLY A 140 -9.44 -4.53 -12.80
C GLY A 140 -9.98 -3.57 -11.73
N SER A 141 -11.10 -3.93 -11.12
CA SER A 141 -11.66 -3.22 -9.97
C SER A 141 -10.64 -3.17 -8.81
N ASP A 142 -10.81 -2.21 -7.88
CA ASP A 142 -9.94 -1.87 -6.75
C ASP A 142 -8.65 -1.12 -7.14
N ALA A 143 -8.31 -0.98 -8.43
CA ALA A 143 -7.11 -0.31 -8.91
C ALA A 143 -7.37 1.11 -9.44
N MET A 144 -8.35 1.81 -8.87
CA MET A 144 -8.68 3.18 -9.24
C MET A 144 -7.66 4.19 -8.70
N GLY A 145 -7.19 4.01 -7.47
CA GLY A 145 -6.17 4.84 -6.84
C GLY A 145 -4.75 4.45 -7.20
N GLY A 146 -4.53 3.18 -7.37
CA GLY A 146 -3.23 2.58 -7.66
C GLY A 146 -3.16 1.11 -7.31
N VAL A 147 -1.93 0.61 -7.29
CA VAL A 147 -1.60 -0.78 -6.93
C VAL A 147 -0.46 -0.78 -5.92
N ILE A 148 -0.60 -1.54 -4.85
CA ILE A 148 0.49 -1.90 -3.95
C ILE A 148 0.83 -3.36 -4.23
N TYR A 149 1.99 -3.59 -4.84
CA TYR A 149 2.46 -4.93 -5.19
C TYR A 149 3.58 -5.34 -4.24
N ILE A 150 3.38 -6.42 -3.51
CA ILE A 150 4.30 -6.96 -2.51
C ILE A 150 4.87 -8.27 -3.01
N THR A 151 6.19 -8.38 -3.03
CA THR A 151 6.92 -9.62 -3.33
C THR A 151 7.52 -10.14 -2.04
N THR A 152 7.20 -11.39 -1.68
CA THR A 152 7.78 -12.03 -0.50
C THR A 152 9.10 -12.72 -0.85
N LYS A 153 9.91 -13.01 0.17
CA LYS A 153 11.21 -13.66 0.01
C LYS A 153 11.09 -15.01 -0.69
N SER A 154 11.96 -15.23 -1.67
CA SER A 154 12.03 -16.44 -2.46
C SER A 154 13.47 -16.96 -2.52
N GLY A 155 13.63 -18.27 -2.68
CA GLY A 155 14.92 -18.88 -2.99
C GLY A 155 15.39 -18.66 -4.43
N LEU A 156 14.52 -18.21 -5.34
CA LEU A 156 14.81 -18.11 -6.76
C LEU A 156 15.98 -17.19 -7.09
N TYR A 157 16.10 -16.05 -6.37
CA TYR A 157 17.14 -15.04 -6.62
C TYR A 157 18.38 -15.18 -5.72
N LYS A 158 18.41 -16.20 -4.85
CA LYS A 158 19.56 -16.51 -4.01
C LYS A 158 20.36 -17.63 -4.68
N ASP A 159 21.60 -17.35 -5.06
CA ASP A 159 22.50 -18.33 -5.68
C ASP A 159 23.12 -19.28 -4.64
N LYS A 160 22.27 -19.87 -3.79
CA LYS A 160 22.65 -20.82 -2.75
C LYS A 160 21.58 -21.92 -2.63
N PRO A 161 21.99 -23.17 -2.43
CA PRO A 161 21.04 -24.27 -2.21
C PRO A 161 20.35 -24.19 -0.84
N PHE A 162 20.92 -23.45 0.11
CA PHE A 162 20.42 -23.27 1.46
C PHE A 162 20.77 -21.88 2.01
N ASN A 163 19.80 -21.19 2.57
CA ASN A 163 19.97 -19.90 3.20
C ASN A 163 18.97 -19.77 4.36
N VAL A 164 19.38 -19.13 5.46
CA VAL A 164 18.53 -18.83 6.62
C VAL A 164 18.56 -17.34 6.90
N ASP A 165 17.41 -16.70 6.78
CA ASP A 165 17.20 -15.32 7.22
C ASP A 165 16.40 -15.33 8.51
N PHE A 166 16.79 -14.54 9.51
CA PHE A 166 16.01 -14.36 10.72
C PHE A 166 16.03 -12.91 11.20
N ASP A 167 14.99 -12.53 11.92
CA ASP A 167 14.88 -11.24 12.61
C ASP A 167 14.16 -11.43 13.94
N PHE A 168 14.81 -11.09 15.04
CA PHE A 168 14.27 -11.12 16.39
C PHE A 168 14.36 -9.73 16.99
N GLY A 169 13.26 -9.24 17.57
CA GLY A 169 13.24 -7.91 18.13
C GLY A 169 12.32 -7.77 19.34
N THR A 170 12.60 -6.75 20.12
CA THR A 170 11.78 -6.36 21.26
C THR A 170 11.74 -4.84 21.39
N GLY A 171 10.69 -4.33 21.99
CA GLY A 171 10.54 -2.88 22.09
C GLY A 171 9.53 -2.42 23.14
N SER A 172 9.24 -1.14 23.08
CA SER A 172 8.24 -0.48 23.92
C SER A 172 6.91 -1.22 23.86
N HIS A 173 6.05 -1.02 24.86
CA HIS A 173 4.74 -1.67 24.97
C HIS A 173 4.81 -3.21 25.04
N ARG A 174 5.91 -3.77 25.59
CA ARG A 174 6.19 -5.21 25.62
C ARG A 174 6.06 -5.86 24.23
N THR A 175 6.55 -5.18 23.23
CA THR A 175 6.61 -5.71 21.88
C THR A 175 7.65 -6.82 21.80
N GLY A 176 7.31 -7.92 21.14
CA GLY A 176 8.21 -9.02 20.82
C GLY A 176 7.88 -9.55 19.43
N ASP A 177 8.90 -9.59 18.56
CA ASP A 177 8.79 -10.05 17.18
C ASP A 177 9.84 -11.12 16.92
N ALA A 178 9.46 -12.16 16.18
CA ALA A 178 10.36 -13.22 15.76
C ALA A 178 9.98 -13.67 14.35
N SER A 179 10.97 -13.83 13.49
CA SER A 179 10.79 -14.37 12.15
C SER A 179 11.96 -15.22 11.70
N VAL A 180 11.68 -16.25 10.92
CA VAL A 180 12.69 -17.11 10.27
C VAL A 180 12.20 -17.46 8.87
N THR A 181 13.09 -17.35 7.89
CA THR A 181 12.89 -17.81 6.52
C THR A 181 14.03 -18.76 6.15
N VAL A 182 13.70 -19.96 5.72
CA VAL A 182 14.65 -20.90 5.13
C VAL A 182 14.36 -20.98 3.64
N SER A 183 15.36 -20.71 2.81
CA SER A 183 15.18 -20.64 1.36
C SER A 183 16.40 -21.17 0.62
N GLY A 184 16.24 -21.50 -0.64
CA GLY A 184 17.33 -21.91 -1.49
C GLY A 184 16.91 -22.29 -2.90
N GLN A 185 17.92 -22.49 -3.76
CA GLN A 185 17.73 -23.01 -5.11
C GLN A 185 18.84 -23.98 -5.51
N ASN A 186 18.49 -24.94 -6.34
CA ASN A 186 19.43 -25.87 -6.93
C ASN A 186 18.85 -26.44 -8.22
N ASN A 187 19.58 -26.31 -9.34
CA ASN A 187 19.21 -26.89 -10.65
C ASN A 187 17.77 -26.54 -11.09
N GLY A 188 17.37 -25.29 -10.94
CA GLY A 188 16.04 -24.79 -11.29
C GLY A 188 14.98 -25.02 -10.22
N PHE A 189 15.17 -25.93 -9.27
CA PHE A 189 14.28 -26.09 -8.13
C PHE A 189 14.58 -25.02 -7.08
N TYR A 190 13.55 -24.35 -6.58
CA TYR A 190 13.67 -23.36 -5.52
C TYR A 190 12.59 -23.54 -4.46
N TYR A 191 12.89 -23.08 -3.26
CA TYR A 191 11.96 -23.13 -2.14
C TYR A 191 12.15 -21.96 -1.18
N ALA A 192 11.08 -21.61 -0.46
CA ALA A 192 11.13 -20.76 0.72
C ALA A 192 10.09 -21.22 1.73
N VAL A 193 10.49 -21.37 2.99
CA VAL A 193 9.62 -21.68 4.12
C VAL A 193 9.80 -20.57 5.14
N HIS A 194 8.71 -19.91 5.50
CA HIS A 194 8.73 -18.78 6.41
C HIS A 194 7.77 -18.98 7.57
N GLY A 195 8.17 -18.47 8.74
CA GLY A 195 7.31 -18.34 9.92
C GLY A 195 7.63 -17.07 10.67
N ASP A 196 6.60 -16.35 11.11
CA ASP A 196 6.73 -15.18 11.96
C ASP A 196 5.68 -15.11 13.07
N SER A 197 6.05 -14.44 14.17
CA SER A 197 5.16 -14.16 15.30
C SER A 197 5.42 -12.76 15.83
N HIS A 198 4.36 -11.98 15.96
CA HIS A 198 4.40 -10.58 16.40
C HIS A 198 3.41 -10.35 17.54
N ARG A 199 3.89 -9.75 18.64
CA ARG A 199 3.07 -9.52 19.85
C ARG A 199 3.37 -8.16 20.44
N THR A 200 2.34 -7.46 20.88
CA THR A 200 2.48 -6.22 21.65
C THR A 200 1.31 -6.04 22.61
N HIS A 201 1.57 -5.39 23.74
CA HIS A 201 0.48 -4.93 24.62
C HIS A 201 -0.13 -3.61 24.12
N GLY A 202 0.49 -2.97 23.08
CA GLY A 202 -0.07 -1.80 22.42
C GLY A 202 -0.26 -0.56 23.28
N ILE A 203 -0.99 0.35 22.70
CA ILE A 203 -1.52 1.57 23.32
C ILE A 203 -3.04 1.51 23.19
N SER A 204 -3.77 2.36 23.92
CA SER A 204 -5.20 2.53 23.69
C SER A 204 -5.44 3.12 22.30
N ALA A 205 -6.37 2.57 21.52
CA ALA A 205 -6.75 3.09 20.21
C ALA A 205 -7.39 4.48 20.35
N ILE A 206 -8.30 4.67 21.33
CA ILE A 206 -8.71 6.02 21.74
C ILE A 206 -7.57 6.62 22.54
N SER A 207 -7.10 7.80 22.10
CA SER A 207 -5.94 8.44 22.69
C SER A 207 -6.01 8.53 24.22
N SER A 208 -4.94 8.14 24.91
CA SER A 208 -4.78 8.41 26.34
C SER A 208 -4.56 9.90 26.64
N ASN A 209 -4.24 10.71 25.63
CA ASN A 209 -4.11 12.16 25.78
C ASN A 209 -5.43 12.83 25.40
N THR A 210 -5.85 13.82 26.18
CA THR A 210 -7.01 14.64 25.84
C THR A 210 -6.64 15.70 24.81
N PHE A 211 -7.40 15.80 23.74
CA PHE A 211 -7.29 16.84 22.72
C PHE A 211 -8.55 17.71 22.71
N HIS A 212 -8.36 18.99 22.45
CA HIS A 212 -9.43 19.97 22.37
C HIS A 212 -9.62 20.43 20.93
N TYR A 213 -10.85 20.40 20.46
CA TYR A 213 -11.21 20.75 19.09
C TYR A 213 -12.36 21.76 19.04
N THR A 214 -12.39 22.50 17.95
CA THR A 214 -13.54 23.32 17.54
C THR A 214 -14.00 22.82 16.17
N ALA A 215 -15.22 22.32 16.09
CA ALA A 215 -15.82 21.87 14.84
C ALA A 215 -16.07 23.04 13.87
N GLU A 216 -16.27 22.74 12.59
CA GLU A 216 -16.57 23.78 11.58
C GLU A 216 -17.86 24.59 11.88
N ASN A 217 -18.79 23.99 12.61
CA ASN A 217 -20.02 24.66 13.08
C ASN A 217 -19.83 25.47 14.39
N GLY A 218 -18.60 25.58 14.91
CA GLY A 218 -18.27 26.31 16.14
C GLY A 218 -18.43 25.53 17.44
N THR A 219 -18.91 24.28 17.40
CA THR A 219 -19.04 23.43 18.59
C THR A 219 -17.67 23.04 19.12
N GLN A 220 -17.43 23.28 20.43
CA GLN A 220 -16.23 22.82 21.11
C GLN A 220 -16.45 21.43 21.66
N PHE A 221 -15.43 20.58 21.54
CA PHE A 221 -15.46 19.22 22.05
C PHE A 221 -14.06 18.70 22.35
N THR A 222 -13.98 17.56 23.03
CA THR A 222 -12.72 16.88 23.34
C THR A 222 -12.73 15.45 22.84
N THR A 223 -11.53 14.91 22.62
CA THR A 223 -11.30 13.49 22.34
C THR A 223 -10.27 12.93 23.29
N GLY A 224 -10.25 11.61 23.47
CA GLY A 224 -9.24 10.91 24.24
C GLY A 224 -9.57 10.79 25.73
N GLY A 225 -8.56 10.40 26.53
CA GLY A 225 -8.69 10.13 27.96
C GLY A 225 -8.90 8.65 28.30
N ALA A 226 -8.73 7.75 27.33
CA ALA A 226 -8.76 6.30 27.57
C ALA A 226 -7.51 5.82 28.36
N VAL A 227 -7.65 4.74 29.13
CA VAL A 227 -6.61 4.27 30.04
C VAL A 227 -6.18 2.81 29.83
N GLU A 228 -6.99 2.04 29.10
CA GLU A 228 -6.65 0.65 28.81
C GLU A 228 -5.67 0.54 27.62
N LYS A 229 -5.31 -0.71 27.22
CA LYS A 229 -4.34 -0.97 26.16
C LYS A 229 -4.85 -2.01 25.20
N ASP A 230 -4.81 -1.68 23.91
CA ASP A 230 -5.19 -2.57 22.84
C ASP A 230 -4.04 -3.50 22.46
N LYS A 231 -4.19 -4.76 22.84
CA LYS A 231 -3.23 -5.81 22.55
C LYS A 231 -3.34 -6.24 21.08
N PHE A 232 -2.22 -6.65 20.55
CA PHE A 232 -2.19 -7.25 19.22
C PHE A 232 -1.28 -8.48 19.21
N HIS A 233 -1.69 -9.50 18.49
CA HIS A 233 -0.82 -10.58 18.10
C HIS A 233 -1.13 -11.07 16.68
N ARG A 234 -0.09 -11.53 15.99
CA ARG A 234 -0.18 -12.15 14.67
C ARG A 234 0.84 -13.27 14.57
N ASP A 235 0.41 -14.40 14.04
CA ASP A 235 1.26 -15.51 13.65
C ASP A 235 1.03 -15.77 12.15
N ASN A 236 2.10 -16.05 11.42
CA ASN A 236 2.04 -16.34 10.00
C ASN A 236 3.02 -17.46 9.63
N ALA A 237 2.62 -18.29 8.68
CA ALA A 237 3.47 -19.29 8.06
C ALA A 237 3.21 -19.35 6.56
N SER A 238 4.27 -19.52 5.77
CA SER A 238 4.15 -19.67 4.33
C SER A 238 5.16 -20.67 3.77
N VAL A 239 4.78 -21.28 2.68
CA VAL A 239 5.62 -22.21 1.90
C VAL A 239 5.51 -21.85 0.44
N ARG A 240 6.65 -21.71 -0.22
CA ARG A 240 6.79 -21.50 -1.65
C ARG A 240 7.69 -22.59 -2.20
N LEU A 241 7.26 -23.31 -3.22
CA LEU A 241 8.01 -24.33 -3.93
C LEU A 241 7.87 -24.07 -5.42
N GLY A 242 8.97 -24.13 -6.15
CA GLY A 242 8.91 -23.93 -7.59
C GLY A 242 10.06 -24.60 -8.34
N TYR A 243 9.86 -24.63 -9.63
CA TYR A 243 10.87 -25.07 -10.60
C TYR A 243 10.88 -24.07 -11.74
N ASP A 244 12.04 -23.52 -12.06
CA ASP A 244 12.24 -22.52 -13.08
C ASP A 244 13.55 -22.81 -13.84
N VAL A 245 13.47 -22.91 -15.15
CA VAL A 245 14.61 -23.15 -16.05
C VAL A 245 14.68 -22.12 -17.18
N GLY A 246 14.01 -20.97 -16.99
CA GLY A 246 14.06 -19.81 -17.88
C GLY A 246 13.00 -19.83 -18.97
N ASP A 247 12.80 -20.95 -19.67
CA ASP A 247 11.78 -21.11 -20.72
C ASP A 247 10.48 -21.75 -20.22
N LYS A 248 10.47 -22.28 -19.01
CA LYS A 248 9.29 -22.84 -18.34
C LYS A 248 9.46 -22.86 -16.84
N GLY A 249 8.37 -22.73 -16.14
CA GLY A 249 8.35 -22.78 -14.69
C GLY A 249 7.00 -23.15 -14.13
N VAL A 250 7.01 -23.64 -12.90
CA VAL A 250 5.83 -23.91 -12.08
C VAL A 250 6.09 -23.50 -10.65
N GLU A 251 5.11 -22.93 -9.99
CA GLU A 251 5.19 -22.50 -8.60
C GLU A 251 3.91 -22.84 -7.84
N VAL A 252 4.10 -23.30 -6.62
CA VAL A 252 3.05 -23.45 -5.60
C VAL A 252 3.39 -22.54 -4.43
N LEU A 253 2.41 -21.73 -4.00
CA LEU A 253 2.48 -20.90 -2.81
C LEU A 253 1.30 -21.24 -1.90
N ALA A 254 1.57 -21.45 -0.62
CA ALA A 254 0.56 -21.55 0.41
C ALA A 254 0.97 -20.70 1.60
N SER A 255 0.02 -19.92 2.15
CA SER A 255 0.24 -19.15 3.37
C SER A 255 -0.99 -19.19 4.26
N HIS A 256 -0.75 -19.12 5.57
CA HIS A 256 -1.78 -18.97 6.58
C HIS A 256 -1.35 -17.97 7.62
N SER A 257 -2.20 -16.98 7.90
CA SER A 257 -2.01 -16.03 8.97
C SER A 257 -3.22 -15.98 9.90
N SER A 258 -2.95 -15.76 11.17
CA SER A 258 -3.97 -15.52 12.20
C SER A 258 -3.55 -14.30 13.00
N GLN A 259 -4.41 -13.32 13.08
CA GLN A 259 -4.18 -12.13 13.89
C GLN A 259 -5.37 -11.82 14.78
N THR A 260 -5.11 -11.23 15.94
CA THR A 260 -6.13 -10.68 16.84
C THR A 260 -5.69 -9.28 17.25
N GLY A 261 -6.50 -8.31 16.92
CA GLY A 261 -6.34 -6.92 17.32
C GLY A 261 -7.47 -6.49 18.24
N HIS A 262 -7.13 -5.91 19.38
CA HIS A 262 -8.06 -5.27 20.28
C HIS A 262 -8.25 -3.81 19.85
N TYR A 263 -9.41 -3.25 20.13
CA TYR A 263 -9.73 -1.88 19.75
C TYR A 263 -10.83 -1.30 20.63
N ASP A 264 -10.92 0.02 20.61
CA ASP A 264 -11.93 0.77 21.36
C ASP A 264 -13.12 1.13 20.49
N ASN A 265 -14.30 1.02 21.11
CA ASN A 265 -15.50 1.66 20.60
C ASN A 265 -15.64 3.06 21.17
N SER A 266 -15.97 4.01 20.32
CA SER A 266 -16.15 5.40 20.72
C SER A 266 -17.61 5.84 20.71
N SER A 267 -17.97 6.67 21.68
CA SER A 267 -19.24 7.38 21.75
C SER A 267 -19.02 8.87 21.91
N PHE A 268 -19.87 9.65 21.29
CA PHE A 268 -19.87 11.09 21.45
C PHE A 268 -21.06 11.49 22.34
N SER A 269 -20.74 12.01 23.53
CA SER A 269 -21.75 12.46 24.50
C SER A 269 -21.22 13.67 25.26
N ASN A 270 -22.11 14.63 25.54
CA ASN A 270 -21.81 15.85 26.32
C ASN A 270 -20.54 16.61 25.86
N GLY A 271 -20.29 16.63 24.55
CA GLY A 271 -19.10 17.31 24.01
C GLY A 271 -17.79 16.52 24.14
N HIS A 272 -17.86 15.24 24.46
CA HIS A 272 -16.67 14.36 24.57
C HIS A 272 -16.81 13.14 23.67
N LEU A 273 -15.76 12.86 22.91
CA LEU A 273 -15.58 11.56 22.26
C LEU A 273 -14.76 10.69 23.19
N VAL A 274 -15.40 9.72 23.78
CA VAL A 274 -14.83 8.83 24.78
C VAL A 274 -15.03 7.38 24.40
N GLU A 275 -14.29 6.51 25.03
CA GLU A 275 -14.47 5.06 24.93
C GLU A 275 -15.83 4.62 25.49
N ILE A 276 -16.49 3.67 24.79
CA ILE A 276 -17.70 3.03 25.28
C ILE A 276 -17.30 1.77 26.05
N ASN A 277 -17.75 1.66 27.30
CA ASN A 277 -17.52 0.47 28.13
C ASN A 277 -16.03 0.09 28.23
N PRO A 278 -15.18 0.89 28.89
CA PRO A 278 -13.74 0.62 29.03
C PRO A 278 -13.40 -0.71 29.73
N THR A 279 -14.42 -1.44 30.22
CA THR A 279 -14.28 -2.78 30.82
C THR A 279 -14.64 -3.91 29.85
N SER A 280 -15.15 -3.61 28.66
CA SER A 280 -15.49 -4.62 27.66
C SER A 280 -14.35 -4.75 26.66
N ASP A 281 -13.77 -5.93 26.60
CA ASP A 281 -12.68 -6.26 25.69
C ASP A 281 -13.24 -6.45 24.27
N SER A 282 -13.12 -5.42 23.39
CA SER A 282 -13.51 -5.51 21.99
C SER A 282 -12.32 -5.96 21.15
N TYR A 283 -12.51 -6.95 20.31
CA TYR A 283 -11.44 -7.46 19.46
C TYR A 283 -11.98 -8.02 18.13
N THR A 284 -11.12 -8.01 17.12
CA THR A 284 -11.33 -8.74 15.88
C THR A 284 -10.21 -9.77 15.71
N ARG A 285 -10.62 -11.04 15.48
CA ARG A 285 -9.72 -12.11 15.06
C ARG A 285 -9.91 -12.36 13.58
N THR A 286 -8.86 -12.20 12.79
CA THR A 286 -8.87 -12.47 11.35
C THR A 286 -7.90 -13.60 11.02
N ARG A 287 -8.37 -14.58 10.25
CA ARG A 287 -7.56 -15.68 9.69
C ARG A 287 -7.62 -15.59 8.18
N GLU A 288 -6.47 -15.60 7.54
CA GLU A 288 -6.37 -15.59 6.10
C GLU A 288 -5.56 -16.79 5.62
N THR A 289 -6.08 -17.49 4.63
CA THR A 289 -5.39 -18.60 3.96
C THR A 289 -5.34 -18.30 2.47
N VAL A 290 -4.14 -18.33 1.92
CA VAL A 290 -3.89 -18.13 0.49
C VAL A 290 -3.26 -19.39 -0.08
N PHE A 291 -3.77 -19.82 -1.22
CA PHE A 291 -3.17 -20.86 -2.04
C PHE A 291 -3.05 -20.36 -3.48
N LYS A 292 -1.90 -20.58 -4.12
CA LYS A 292 -1.67 -20.27 -5.52
C LYS A 292 -0.93 -21.40 -6.20
N LEU A 293 -1.38 -21.75 -7.40
CA LEU A 293 -0.65 -22.57 -8.37
C LEU A 293 -0.47 -21.73 -9.63
N SER A 294 0.74 -21.61 -10.12
CA SER A 294 1.03 -20.90 -11.36
C SER A 294 2.10 -21.61 -12.17
N GLY A 295 2.09 -21.38 -13.47
CA GLY A 295 3.10 -21.90 -14.37
C GLY A 295 3.18 -21.10 -15.64
N TYR A 296 4.30 -21.23 -16.35
CA TYR A 296 4.52 -20.60 -17.64
C TYR A 296 5.34 -21.51 -18.58
N VAL A 297 5.17 -21.25 -19.87
CA VAL A 297 5.96 -21.84 -20.96
C VAL A 297 6.28 -20.74 -21.97
N GLY A 298 7.53 -20.67 -22.39
CA GLY A 298 8.10 -19.61 -23.20
C GLY A 298 8.86 -18.60 -22.35
N SER A 299 9.79 -17.88 -22.96
CA SER A 299 10.57 -16.81 -22.35
C SER A 299 10.19 -15.44 -22.93
N ASP A 300 10.68 -14.36 -22.33
CA ASP A 300 10.48 -13.01 -22.85
C ASP A 300 11.29 -12.77 -24.15
N GLU A 301 12.26 -13.63 -24.45
CA GLU A 301 13.03 -13.66 -25.68
C GLU A 301 12.41 -14.52 -26.79
N GLU A 302 11.34 -15.28 -26.49
CA GLU A 302 10.61 -16.08 -27.46
C GLU A 302 9.37 -15.35 -27.99
N LEU A 303 8.89 -15.76 -29.17
CA LEU A 303 7.71 -15.15 -29.79
C LEU A 303 6.47 -15.28 -28.90
N PHE A 304 6.30 -16.44 -28.25
CA PHE A 304 5.15 -16.73 -27.41
C PHE A 304 5.57 -17.11 -26.00
N LYS A 305 4.96 -16.45 -25.01
CA LYS A 305 5.02 -16.87 -23.62
C LYS A 305 3.61 -17.03 -23.08
N ASN A 306 3.31 -18.19 -22.51
CA ASN A 306 2.02 -18.51 -21.93
C ASN A 306 2.16 -18.60 -20.42
N LYS A 307 1.22 -17.99 -19.70
CA LYS A 307 1.17 -18.04 -18.24
C LYS A 307 -0.22 -18.45 -17.79
N VAL A 308 -0.30 -19.27 -16.79
CA VAL A 308 -1.55 -19.65 -16.13
C VAL A 308 -1.39 -19.55 -14.63
N SER A 309 -2.42 -19.08 -13.94
CA SER A 309 -2.44 -19.11 -12.48
C SER A 309 -3.85 -19.36 -11.96
N VAL A 310 -3.93 -20.09 -10.86
CA VAL A 310 -5.15 -20.28 -10.07
C VAL A 310 -4.81 -19.95 -8.63
N SER A 311 -5.61 -19.10 -8.00
CA SER A 311 -5.45 -18.76 -6.59
C SER A 311 -6.76 -18.82 -5.83
N HIS A 312 -6.68 -19.18 -4.58
CA HIS A 312 -7.78 -19.19 -3.63
C HIS A 312 -7.38 -18.42 -2.38
N VAL A 313 -8.19 -17.42 -2.03
CA VAL A 313 -8.04 -16.64 -0.80
C VAL A 313 -9.27 -16.88 0.06
N LYS A 314 -9.08 -17.31 1.29
CA LYS A 314 -10.13 -17.45 2.30
C LYS A 314 -9.81 -16.55 3.48
N THR A 315 -10.77 -15.72 3.86
CA THR A 315 -10.66 -14.81 5.01
C THR A 315 -11.84 -15.05 5.95
N ASP A 316 -11.55 -15.48 7.17
CA ASP A 316 -12.51 -15.61 8.26
C ASP A 316 -12.25 -14.47 9.26
N SER A 317 -13.29 -13.79 9.71
CA SER A 317 -13.17 -12.73 10.72
C SER A 317 -14.26 -12.87 11.78
N ASP A 318 -13.82 -13.04 13.02
CA ASP A 318 -14.68 -13.06 14.21
C ASP A 318 -14.47 -11.74 14.97
N THR A 319 -15.53 -10.99 15.19
CA THR A 319 -15.49 -9.73 15.94
C THR A 319 -16.41 -9.80 17.14
N THR A 320 -15.85 -9.51 18.31
CA THR A 320 -16.63 -9.28 19.54
C THR A 320 -16.56 -7.79 19.85
N GLU A 321 -17.72 -7.15 19.94
CA GLU A 321 -17.84 -5.71 20.16
C GLU A 321 -18.85 -5.46 21.28
N SER A 322 -18.38 -5.00 22.44
CA SER A 322 -19.24 -4.72 23.60
C SER A 322 -20.24 -5.85 23.94
N GLY A 323 -19.77 -7.10 23.81
CA GLY A 323 -20.58 -8.30 24.07
C GLY A 323 -21.50 -8.74 22.93
N ASN A 324 -21.41 -8.10 21.76
CA ASN A 324 -22.08 -8.54 20.54
C ASN A 324 -21.09 -9.19 19.59
N ASP A 325 -21.42 -10.37 19.11
CA ASP A 325 -20.57 -11.11 18.18
C ASP A 325 -21.03 -10.91 16.73
N SER A 326 -20.07 -10.79 15.86
CA SER A 326 -20.26 -10.82 14.42
C SER A 326 -19.21 -11.70 13.73
N TYR A 327 -19.62 -12.30 12.63
CA TYR A 327 -18.81 -13.23 11.86
C TYR A 327 -18.82 -12.85 10.39
N TYR A 328 -17.69 -13.05 9.74
CA TYR A 328 -17.52 -12.88 8.30
C TYR A 328 -16.69 -14.03 7.72
N ASP A 329 -17.14 -14.64 6.63
CA ASP A 329 -16.40 -15.60 5.79
C ASP A 329 -16.39 -15.09 4.35
N GLY A 330 -15.22 -14.82 3.81
CA GLY A 330 -14.99 -14.42 2.43
C GLY A 330 -14.09 -15.42 1.72
N LYS A 331 -14.52 -15.85 0.52
CA LYS A 331 -13.72 -16.73 -0.33
C LYS A 331 -13.62 -16.13 -1.71
N LYS A 332 -12.43 -16.09 -2.28
CA LYS A 332 -12.16 -15.67 -3.66
C LYS A 332 -11.41 -16.75 -4.39
N LEU A 333 -11.95 -17.23 -5.48
CA LEU A 333 -11.27 -18.10 -6.44
C LEU A 333 -10.96 -17.26 -7.68
N ASN A 334 -9.69 -17.18 -8.06
CA ASN A 334 -9.23 -16.51 -9.27
C ASN A 334 -8.56 -17.52 -10.20
N ALA A 335 -8.84 -17.43 -11.48
CA ALA A 335 -8.15 -18.18 -12.53
C ALA A 335 -7.79 -17.21 -13.65
N ASN A 336 -6.52 -17.16 -14.01
CA ASN A 336 -5.96 -16.22 -14.95
C ASN A 336 -5.17 -16.94 -16.03
N TYR A 337 -5.33 -16.51 -17.26
CA TYR A 337 -4.50 -16.91 -18.40
C TYR A 337 -3.94 -15.66 -19.08
N GLN A 338 -2.68 -15.70 -19.44
CA GLN A 338 -1.99 -14.65 -20.18
C GLN A 338 -1.19 -15.24 -21.31
N LEU A 339 -1.35 -14.66 -22.51
CA LEU A 339 -0.53 -14.91 -23.68
C LEU A 339 0.25 -13.65 -24.02
N ASP A 340 1.57 -13.73 -23.97
CA ASP A 340 2.47 -12.69 -24.44
C ASP A 340 2.97 -13.07 -25.85
N ILE A 341 2.86 -12.13 -26.78
CA ILE A 341 3.36 -12.23 -28.15
C ILE A 341 4.43 -11.16 -28.33
N ASN A 342 5.69 -11.57 -28.29
CA ASN A 342 6.86 -10.70 -28.44
C ASN A 342 7.31 -10.75 -29.90
N PHE A 343 6.62 -10.03 -30.79
CA PHE A 343 6.82 -10.12 -32.24
C PHE A 343 8.02 -9.32 -32.75
N ASP A 344 8.52 -8.38 -31.98
CA ASP A 344 9.73 -7.59 -32.28
C ASP A 344 10.62 -7.58 -31.02
N ARG A 345 11.71 -8.34 -31.03
CA ARG A 345 12.53 -8.67 -29.86
C ARG A 345 13.97 -8.24 -29.99
N GLU A 346 14.40 -7.97 -31.21
CA GLU A 346 15.77 -7.64 -31.55
C GLU A 346 15.84 -6.23 -32.14
N GLY A 347 16.98 -5.55 -31.97
CA GLY A 347 17.21 -4.22 -32.50
C GLY A 347 16.74 -3.09 -31.59
N TYR A 348 16.77 -1.89 -32.12
CA TYR A 348 16.53 -0.65 -31.39
C TYR A 348 15.11 -0.53 -30.82
N VAL A 349 14.11 -1.07 -31.50
CA VAL A 349 12.71 -1.08 -31.05
C VAL A 349 12.30 -2.49 -30.67
N LYS A 350 11.71 -2.67 -29.50
CA LYS A 350 11.13 -3.94 -29.03
C LYS A 350 9.64 -3.75 -28.84
N GLN A 351 8.85 -4.69 -29.34
CA GLN A 351 7.40 -4.60 -29.32
C GLN A 351 6.74 -5.93 -28.97
N GLY A 352 5.64 -5.84 -28.26
CA GLY A 352 4.83 -7.02 -27.91
C GLY A 352 3.41 -6.67 -27.56
N VAL A 353 2.56 -7.68 -27.57
CA VAL A 353 1.16 -7.61 -27.14
C VAL A 353 0.91 -8.71 -26.12
N SER A 354 0.24 -8.36 -25.04
CA SER A 354 -0.29 -9.34 -24.08
C SER A 354 -1.80 -9.40 -24.16
N PHE A 355 -2.34 -10.62 -24.09
CA PHE A 355 -3.77 -10.91 -23.92
C PHE A 355 -3.97 -11.58 -22.57
N LEU A 356 -4.85 -11.00 -21.74
CA LEU A 356 -5.18 -11.51 -20.41
C LEU A 356 -6.65 -11.91 -20.36
N SER A 357 -6.94 -13.04 -19.76
CA SER A 357 -8.29 -13.50 -19.46
C SER A 357 -8.37 -13.89 -18.00
N GLU A 358 -9.35 -13.38 -17.28
CA GLU A 358 -9.48 -13.60 -15.84
C GLU A 358 -10.91 -14.01 -15.50
N TYR A 359 -11.01 -14.94 -14.57
CA TYR A 359 -12.23 -15.37 -13.91
C TYR A 359 -12.08 -15.22 -12.42
N GLN A 360 -13.01 -14.51 -11.78
CA GLN A 360 -13.07 -14.39 -10.33
C GLN A 360 -14.44 -14.81 -9.84
N ASN A 361 -14.47 -15.65 -8.81
CA ASN A 361 -15.68 -15.98 -8.07
C ASN A 361 -15.47 -15.60 -6.60
N THR A 362 -16.34 -14.72 -6.10
CA THR A 362 -16.33 -14.26 -4.70
C THR A 362 -17.54 -14.82 -3.99
N HIS A 363 -17.32 -15.43 -2.85
CA HIS A 363 -18.36 -15.89 -1.93
C HIS A 363 -18.31 -15.07 -0.65
N TYR A 364 -19.49 -14.74 -0.11
CA TYR A 364 -19.66 -13.90 1.07
C TYR A 364 -20.73 -14.46 1.98
N ASP A 365 -20.35 -14.72 3.22
CA ASP A 365 -21.25 -15.00 4.34
C ASP A 365 -20.93 -14.02 5.46
N ALA A 366 -21.96 -13.42 6.04
CA ALA A 366 -21.84 -12.57 7.21
C ALA A 366 -22.98 -12.77 8.17
N GLN A 367 -22.69 -12.74 9.44
CA GLN A 367 -23.66 -12.85 10.52
C GLN A 367 -23.35 -11.84 11.61
N SER A 368 -24.37 -11.18 12.10
CA SER A 368 -24.29 -10.31 13.28
C SER A 368 -25.53 -10.54 14.15
N SER A 369 -25.55 -9.92 15.34
CA SER A 369 -26.73 -9.92 16.22
C SER A 369 -27.98 -9.33 15.58
N PHE A 370 -27.85 -8.62 14.44
CA PHE A 370 -28.94 -7.88 13.79
C PHE A 370 -29.32 -8.43 12.41
N ALA A 371 -28.45 -9.18 11.74
CA ALA A 371 -28.71 -9.68 10.40
C ALA A 371 -27.79 -10.85 10.03
N THR A 372 -28.27 -11.67 9.10
CA THR A 372 -27.52 -12.80 8.54
C THR A 372 -27.60 -12.75 7.02
N PHE A 373 -26.45 -12.80 6.36
CA PHE A 373 -26.30 -12.83 4.91
C PHE A 373 -25.54 -14.09 4.53
N GLN A 374 -26.18 -15.02 3.88
CA GLN A 374 -25.59 -16.31 3.50
C GLN A 374 -25.64 -16.53 2.00
N ASN A 375 -24.68 -17.30 1.48
CA ASN A 375 -24.61 -17.73 0.08
C ASN A 375 -24.62 -16.56 -0.93
N LYS A 376 -24.06 -15.40 -0.58
CA LYS A 376 -23.92 -14.30 -1.52
C LYS A 376 -22.74 -14.56 -2.43
N LYS A 377 -22.96 -14.48 -3.73
CA LYS A 377 -21.95 -14.79 -4.75
C LYS A 377 -21.86 -13.68 -5.78
N LEU A 378 -20.63 -13.42 -6.19
CA LEU A 378 -20.32 -12.52 -7.29
C LEU A 378 -19.36 -13.23 -8.23
N THR A 379 -19.70 -13.27 -9.51
CA THR A 379 -18.82 -13.78 -10.55
C THR A 379 -18.43 -12.65 -11.48
N GLU A 380 -17.15 -12.50 -11.70
CA GLU A 380 -16.57 -11.51 -12.60
C GLU A 380 -15.70 -12.22 -13.65
N LYS A 381 -15.82 -11.77 -14.88
CA LYS A 381 -15.02 -12.23 -16.02
C LYS A 381 -14.46 -11.03 -16.73
N SER A 382 -13.22 -11.10 -17.16
CA SER A 382 -12.62 -10.01 -17.89
C SER A 382 -11.65 -10.49 -18.97
N ALA A 383 -11.51 -9.67 -19.98
CA ALA A 383 -10.51 -9.79 -21.01
C ALA A 383 -9.78 -8.46 -21.14
N ALA A 384 -8.46 -8.50 -21.16
CA ALA A 384 -7.63 -7.32 -21.31
C ALA A 384 -6.56 -7.55 -22.37
N THR A 385 -6.09 -6.47 -22.97
CA THR A 385 -4.93 -6.47 -23.87
C THR A 385 -4.03 -5.30 -23.54
N GLU A 386 -2.73 -5.49 -23.70
CA GLU A 386 -1.72 -4.44 -23.60
C GLU A 386 -0.77 -4.54 -24.79
N TYR A 387 -0.61 -3.45 -25.51
CA TYR A 387 0.47 -3.25 -26.48
C TYR A 387 1.61 -2.52 -25.79
N ARG A 388 2.84 -2.97 -25.99
CA ARG A 388 4.08 -2.38 -25.43
C ARG A 388 5.08 -2.11 -26.54
N LEU A 389 5.73 -0.96 -26.44
CA LEU A 389 6.86 -0.56 -27.25
C LEU A 389 7.94 -0.01 -26.33
N PHE A 390 9.17 -0.47 -26.51
CA PHE A 390 10.37 0.03 -25.83
C PHE A 390 11.48 0.25 -26.85
N THR A 391 12.35 1.22 -26.58
CA THR A 391 13.56 1.45 -27.37
C THR A 391 14.80 1.30 -26.48
N GLU A 392 15.97 1.13 -27.11
CA GLU A 392 17.25 1.08 -26.40
C GLU A 392 17.59 2.38 -25.65
N ASP A 393 17.02 3.53 -26.08
CA ASP A 393 17.15 4.83 -25.43
C ASP A 393 16.09 5.04 -24.32
N ASP A 394 15.48 3.96 -23.77
CA ASP A 394 14.46 4.00 -22.72
C ASP A 394 13.18 4.81 -23.07
N HIS A 395 12.88 5.02 -24.36
CA HIS A 395 11.55 5.47 -24.75
C HIS A 395 10.57 4.33 -24.56
N SER A 396 9.38 4.64 -24.10
CA SER A 396 8.35 3.63 -23.91
C SER A 396 6.96 4.11 -24.27
N LEU A 397 6.12 3.19 -24.73
CA LEU A 397 4.69 3.39 -24.94
C LEU A 397 3.96 2.12 -24.51
N SER A 398 2.93 2.27 -23.68
CA SER A 398 1.99 1.20 -23.35
C SER A 398 0.56 1.68 -23.62
N VAL A 399 -0.23 0.84 -24.28
CA VAL A 399 -1.65 1.05 -24.50
C VAL A 399 -2.39 -0.19 -24.05
N SER A 400 -3.30 -0.04 -23.11
CA SER A 400 -4.06 -1.16 -22.56
C SER A 400 -5.56 -0.89 -22.56
N GLY A 401 -6.34 -1.95 -22.70
CA GLY A 401 -7.78 -1.93 -22.65
C GLY A 401 -8.33 -3.19 -22.00
N ARG A 402 -9.42 -3.05 -21.26
CA ARG A 402 -10.06 -4.15 -20.53
C ARG A 402 -11.55 -4.05 -20.60
N TYR A 403 -12.19 -5.17 -20.82
CA TYR A 403 -13.62 -5.37 -20.66
C TYR A 403 -13.90 -6.20 -19.41
N ASN A 404 -14.76 -5.71 -18.54
CA ASN A 404 -15.19 -6.38 -17.32
C ASN A 404 -16.67 -6.71 -17.42
N SER A 405 -17.02 -7.97 -17.17
CA SER A 405 -18.39 -8.44 -17.06
C SER A 405 -18.65 -8.99 -15.67
N SER A 406 -19.75 -8.57 -15.07
CA SER A 406 -20.15 -8.96 -13.72
C SER A 406 -21.51 -9.63 -13.71
N SER A 407 -21.73 -10.58 -12.81
CA SER A 407 -23.04 -11.20 -12.60
C SER A 407 -24.04 -10.29 -11.88
N GLN A 408 -23.57 -9.18 -11.27
CA GLN A 408 -24.37 -8.32 -10.41
C GLN A 408 -24.38 -6.84 -10.85
N TYR A 409 -23.29 -6.35 -11.45
CA TYR A 409 -23.11 -4.94 -11.78
C TYR A 409 -23.10 -4.71 -13.29
N GLU A 410 -23.21 -3.44 -13.70
CA GLU A 410 -23.02 -3.03 -15.09
C GLU A 410 -21.66 -3.48 -15.61
N ASN A 411 -21.61 -4.00 -16.84
CA ASN A 411 -20.36 -4.26 -17.53
C ASN A 411 -19.62 -2.95 -17.80
N ALA A 412 -18.29 -2.99 -17.81
CA ALA A 412 -17.48 -1.79 -17.93
C ALA A 412 -16.26 -1.98 -18.83
N TRP A 413 -15.94 -0.94 -19.58
CA TRP A 413 -14.67 -0.80 -20.29
C TRP A 413 -13.75 0.14 -19.52
N THR A 414 -12.50 -0.23 -19.43
CA THR A 414 -11.41 0.63 -18.92
C THR A 414 -10.27 0.61 -19.91
N GLY A 415 -9.52 1.70 -19.97
CA GLY A 415 -8.38 1.82 -20.85
C GLY A 415 -7.32 2.74 -20.27
N ARG A 416 -6.08 2.56 -20.72
CA ARG A 416 -4.95 3.37 -20.29
C ARG A 416 -3.95 3.51 -21.43
N ILE A 417 -3.39 4.70 -21.55
CA ILE A 417 -2.20 4.98 -22.35
C ILE A 417 -1.15 5.60 -21.45
N SER A 418 0.09 5.16 -21.56
CA SER A 418 1.23 5.76 -20.87
C SER A 418 2.45 5.72 -21.77
N GLY A 419 3.29 6.74 -21.65
CA GLY A 419 4.51 6.83 -22.43
C GLY A 419 5.59 7.63 -21.71
N ALA A 420 6.84 7.27 -21.97
CA ALA A 420 8.00 8.00 -21.53
C ALA A 420 8.89 8.32 -22.74
N TYR A 421 9.45 9.52 -22.75
CA TYR A 421 10.33 10.00 -23.79
C TYR A 421 11.58 10.62 -23.19
N CYS A 422 12.73 10.07 -23.53
CA CYS A 422 14.03 10.60 -23.11
C CYS A 422 14.39 11.80 -24.00
N LEU A 423 14.25 13.00 -23.40
CA LEU A 423 14.61 14.27 -24.07
C LEU A 423 16.12 14.40 -24.19
N SER A 424 16.85 13.86 -23.26
CA SER A 424 18.31 13.73 -23.23
C SER A 424 18.68 12.65 -22.21
N PRO A 425 19.95 12.23 -22.10
CA PRO A 425 20.37 11.24 -21.10
C PRO A 425 19.98 11.56 -19.66
N ASN A 426 19.79 12.85 -19.35
CA ASN A 426 19.48 13.33 -18.00
C ASN A 426 18.00 13.71 -17.79
N PHE A 427 17.19 13.78 -18.84
CA PHE A 427 15.82 14.28 -18.77
C PHE A 427 14.86 13.33 -19.48
N LYS A 428 13.93 12.77 -18.74
CA LYS A 428 12.88 11.91 -19.25
C LYS A 428 11.50 12.48 -18.90
N ALA A 429 10.72 12.82 -19.91
CA ALA A 429 9.32 13.16 -19.75
C ALA A 429 8.49 11.89 -19.69
N HIS A 430 7.50 11.84 -18.81
CA HIS A 430 6.54 10.73 -18.74
C HIS A 430 5.11 11.26 -18.58
N ALA A 431 4.16 10.52 -19.11
CA ALA A 431 2.74 10.87 -19.00
C ALA A 431 1.87 9.63 -19.05
N SER A 432 0.71 9.72 -18.40
CA SER A 432 -0.31 8.70 -18.48
C SER A 432 -1.73 9.29 -18.48
N LEU A 433 -2.65 8.61 -19.15
CA LEU A 433 -4.08 8.87 -19.11
C LEU A 433 -4.81 7.54 -19.00
N GLY A 434 -5.82 7.47 -18.13
CA GLY A 434 -6.56 6.24 -17.95
C GLY A 434 -7.97 6.45 -17.41
N THR A 435 -8.73 5.38 -17.52
CA THR A 435 -10.03 5.22 -16.86
C THR A 435 -9.96 4.05 -15.91
N ALA A 436 -10.69 4.13 -14.81
CA ALA A 436 -10.78 3.04 -13.86
C ALA A 436 -12.18 2.89 -13.31
N ILE A 437 -12.45 1.73 -12.73
CA ILE A 437 -13.70 1.40 -12.06
C ILE A 437 -13.43 0.87 -10.65
N GLN A 438 -14.41 1.08 -9.77
CA GLN A 438 -14.52 0.39 -8.49
C GLN A 438 -15.91 -0.23 -8.42
N ASN A 439 -15.98 -1.55 -8.38
CA ASN A 439 -17.24 -2.26 -8.19
C ASN A 439 -17.72 -2.05 -6.74
N PRO A 440 -19.04 -1.98 -6.50
CA PRO A 440 -19.58 -2.03 -5.17
C PRO A 440 -19.08 -3.28 -4.44
N THR A 441 -18.78 -3.15 -3.18
CA THR A 441 -18.35 -4.27 -2.35
C THR A 441 -19.52 -5.13 -1.94
N MET A 442 -19.26 -6.35 -1.47
CA MET A 442 -20.30 -7.26 -1.01
C MET A 442 -21.11 -6.65 0.14
N THR A 443 -20.46 -5.91 1.05
CA THR A 443 -21.13 -5.22 2.15
C THR A 443 -21.99 -4.04 1.71
N GLU A 444 -21.57 -3.29 0.72
CA GLU A 444 -22.35 -2.17 0.16
C GLU A 444 -23.56 -2.68 -0.61
N PHE A 445 -23.39 -3.77 -1.35
CA PHE A 445 -24.45 -4.33 -2.20
C PHE A 445 -25.48 -5.14 -1.41
N TYR A 446 -25.02 -6.00 -0.49
CA TYR A 446 -25.90 -6.89 0.28
C TYR A 446 -26.19 -6.38 1.69
N GLY A 447 -25.35 -5.54 2.26
CA GLY A 447 -25.37 -5.14 3.69
C GLY A 447 -24.51 -6.05 4.56
N TRP A 448 -24.42 -5.72 5.84
CA TRP A 448 -23.71 -6.52 6.83
C TRP A 448 -24.32 -6.45 8.25
N SER A 449 -25.33 -5.57 8.44
CA SER A 449 -26.05 -5.48 9.70
C SER A 449 -27.48 -4.96 9.47
N GLY A 450 -28.35 -5.12 10.46
CA GLY A 450 -29.70 -4.52 10.41
C GLY A 450 -29.69 -2.98 10.41
N LYS A 451 -28.59 -2.37 10.78
CA LYS A 451 -28.38 -0.91 10.76
C LYS A 451 -27.64 -0.43 9.51
N PHE A 452 -26.96 -1.31 8.80
CA PHE A 452 -26.33 -1.04 7.51
C PHE A 452 -26.93 -1.97 6.45
N ILE A 453 -27.92 -1.46 5.71
CA ILE A 453 -28.66 -2.22 4.70
C ILE A 453 -28.00 -2.08 3.34
N GLY A 454 -28.00 -3.18 2.58
CA GLY A 454 -27.44 -3.21 1.24
C GLY A 454 -28.25 -2.40 0.23
N ASN A 455 -27.61 -2.11 -0.89
CA ASN A 455 -28.25 -1.44 -2.02
C ASN A 455 -27.93 -2.17 -3.33
N PRO A 456 -28.84 -3.00 -3.84
CA PRO A 456 -28.64 -3.71 -5.11
C PRO A 456 -28.71 -2.83 -6.36
N ASP A 457 -29.10 -1.54 -6.23
CA ASP A 457 -29.16 -0.58 -7.33
C ASP A 457 -27.81 0.15 -7.53
N LEU A 458 -26.79 -0.17 -6.74
CA LEU A 458 -25.47 0.45 -6.86
C LEU A 458 -24.84 0.15 -8.22
N LYS A 459 -24.24 1.18 -8.77
CA LYS A 459 -23.45 1.13 -10.00
C LYS A 459 -21.95 1.24 -9.66
N PRO A 460 -21.07 0.65 -10.46
CA PRO A 460 -19.64 0.85 -10.30
C PRO A 460 -19.29 2.34 -10.34
N GLU A 461 -18.39 2.73 -9.44
CA GLU A 461 -17.74 4.03 -9.50
C GLU A 461 -16.85 4.10 -10.73
N ARG A 462 -16.66 5.29 -11.27
CA ARG A 462 -15.81 5.51 -12.44
C ARG A 462 -14.85 6.66 -12.20
N SER A 463 -13.61 6.49 -12.64
CA SER A 463 -12.65 7.59 -12.67
C SER A 463 -12.04 7.79 -14.06
N ARG A 464 -11.63 9.04 -14.29
CA ARG A 464 -10.79 9.46 -15.41
C ARG A 464 -9.69 10.32 -14.85
N GLY A 465 -8.47 9.94 -15.10
CA GLY A 465 -7.34 10.65 -14.55
C GLY A 465 -6.07 10.41 -15.34
N GLY A 466 -5.04 11.13 -14.95
CA GLY A 466 -3.73 10.99 -15.55
C GLY A 466 -2.70 11.81 -14.81
N ASP A 467 -1.48 11.66 -15.28
CA ASP A 467 -0.33 12.41 -14.78
C ASP A 467 0.63 12.80 -15.92
N VAL A 468 1.42 13.82 -15.64
CA VAL A 468 2.55 14.24 -16.47
C VAL A 468 3.70 14.62 -15.55
N GLY A 469 4.88 14.14 -15.85
CA GLY A 469 6.06 14.37 -15.03
C GLY A 469 7.35 14.48 -15.83
N LEU A 470 8.37 14.93 -15.12
CA LEU A 470 9.74 15.05 -15.60
C LEU A 470 10.66 14.37 -14.59
N LEU A 471 11.33 13.32 -15.01
CA LEU A 471 12.41 12.68 -14.29
C LEU A 471 13.73 13.28 -14.73
N ILE A 472 14.51 13.75 -13.78
CA ILE A 472 15.84 14.32 -13.95
C ILE A 472 16.83 13.40 -13.24
N GLU A 473 17.80 12.88 -13.98
CA GLU A 473 18.81 11.95 -13.44
C GLU A 473 20.22 12.43 -13.78
N THR A 474 21.17 12.12 -12.92
CA THR A 474 22.60 12.27 -13.26
C THR A 474 23.02 11.16 -14.24
N ASN A 475 24.13 11.38 -14.98
CA ASN A 475 24.60 10.42 -15.97
C ASN A 475 24.92 9.03 -15.39
N ASP A 476 25.34 8.98 -14.13
CA ASP A 476 25.61 7.77 -13.37
C ASP A 476 24.33 7.16 -12.74
N LYS A 477 23.17 7.81 -12.93
CA LYS A 477 21.86 7.45 -12.36
C LYS A 477 21.84 7.34 -10.81
N VAL A 478 22.84 7.93 -10.15
CA VAL A 478 22.97 7.93 -8.69
C VAL A 478 22.00 8.91 -8.04
N HIS A 479 21.69 10.02 -8.72
CA HIS A 479 20.73 11.02 -8.26
C HIS A 479 19.54 11.08 -9.21
N SER A 480 18.34 11.04 -8.65
CA SER A 480 17.08 11.19 -9.37
C SER A 480 16.15 12.21 -8.70
N LEU A 481 15.51 13.04 -9.50
CA LEU A 481 14.46 13.97 -9.09
C LEU A 481 13.29 13.81 -10.04
N ASP A 482 12.14 13.37 -9.53
CA ASP A 482 10.89 13.27 -10.26
C ASP A 482 9.93 14.38 -9.80
N ILE A 483 9.35 15.09 -10.76
CA ILE A 483 8.33 16.12 -10.53
C ILE A 483 7.10 15.73 -11.35
N THR A 484 6.02 15.36 -10.70
CA THR A 484 4.82 14.85 -11.36
C THR A 484 3.57 15.65 -10.93
N TYR A 485 2.84 16.17 -11.91
CA TYR A 485 1.47 16.68 -11.73
C TYR A 485 0.46 15.57 -12.02
N PHE A 486 -0.55 15.42 -11.19
CA PHE A 486 -1.63 14.45 -11.38
C PHE A 486 -3.00 15.08 -11.19
N GLY A 487 -3.99 14.50 -11.86
CA GLY A 487 -5.39 14.90 -11.73
C GLY A 487 -6.35 13.75 -11.99
N ARG A 488 -7.47 13.74 -11.27
CA ARG A 488 -8.51 12.71 -11.35
C ARG A 488 -9.88 13.29 -11.11
N ASN A 489 -10.86 12.82 -11.88
CA ASN A 489 -12.29 13.03 -11.68
C ASN A 489 -12.95 11.68 -11.38
N VAL A 490 -13.68 11.60 -10.27
CA VAL A 490 -14.45 10.40 -9.90
C VAL A 490 -15.93 10.73 -9.94
N ASP A 491 -16.67 9.99 -10.71
CA ASP A 491 -18.13 10.03 -10.76
C ASP A 491 -18.76 8.78 -10.12
N ARG A 492 -19.99 8.89 -9.66
CA ARG A 492 -20.76 7.81 -8.99
C ARG A 492 -20.06 7.28 -7.72
N LEU A 493 -19.26 8.14 -7.02
CA LEU A 493 -18.60 7.73 -5.79
C LEU A 493 -19.61 7.14 -4.81
N ILE A 494 -19.35 5.95 -4.27
CA ILE A 494 -20.23 5.31 -3.31
C ILE A 494 -20.03 5.95 -1.95
N THR A 495 -21.11 6.44 -1.36
CA THR A 495 -21.13 7.10 -0.06
C THR A 495 -22.25 6.54 0.80
N THR A 496 -22.17 6.74 2.10
CA THR A 496 -23.21 6.30 3.03
C THR A 496 -24.20 7.42 3.29
N LYS A 497 -25.50 7.10 3.21
CA LYS A 497 -26.62 7.99 3.56
C LYS A 497 -27.40 7.38 4.71
N THR A 498 -27.65 8.19 5.75
CA THR A 498 -28.56 7.83 6.85
C THR A 498 -30.00 8.08 6.42
N ILE A 499 -30.87 7.10 6.62
CA ILE A 499 -32.29 7.12 6.29
C ILE A 499 -33.07 6.95 7.60
N GLY A 500 -34.09 7.79 7.82
CA GLY A 500 -34.89 7.77 9.05
C GLY A 500 -34.28 8.60 10.18
N VAL A 501 -34.89 8.52 11.37
CA VAL A 501 -34.52 9.26 12.57
C VAL A 501 -34.20 8.26 13.68
N TRP A 502 -33.15 8.55 14.46
CA TRP A 502 -32.77 7.73 15.61
C TRP A 502 -33.96 7.54 16.58
N PRO A 503 -34.19 6.32 17.15
CA PRO A 503 -33.34 5.13 17.09
C PRO A 503 -33.58 4.21 15.87
N ASN A 504 -34.50 4.52 14.98
CA ASN A 504 -34.89 3.68 13.85
C ASN A 504 -34.17 4.03 12.54
N SER A 505 -33.15 4.87 12.60
CA SER A 505 -32.35 5.19 11.42
C SER A 505 -31.49 4.00 10.98
N VAL A 506 -31.34 3.87 9.66
CA VAL A 506 -30.45 2.90 9.01
C VAL A 506 -29.50 3.63 8.08
N SER A 507 -28.33 3.05 7.88
CA SER A 507 -27.37 3.53 6.88
C SER A 507 -27.48 2.70 5.61
N ARG A 508 -27.37 3.34 4.45
CA ARG A 508 -27.42 2.69 3.13
C ARG A 508 -26.38 3.33 2.23
N SER A 509 -25.66 2.51 1.48
CA SER A 509 -24.75 2.99 0.44
C SER A 509 -25.52 3.48 -0.78
N ILE A 510 -25.08 4.61 -1.33
CA ILE A 510 -25.66 5.22 -2.54
C ILE A 510 -24.54 5.74 -3.45
N ASN A 511 -24.75 5.76 -4.75
CA ASN A 511 -23.87 6.52 -5.64
C ASN A 511 -24.16 8.02 -5.45
N SER A 512 -23.11 8.80 -5.16
CA SER A 512 -23.21 10.25 -5.06
C SER A 512 -23.44 10.89 -6.43
N GLU A 513 -24.20 11.98 -6.46
CA GLU A 513 -24.34 12.81 -7.65
C GLU A 513 -23.14 13.74 -7.81
N GLY A 514 -22.78 14.04 -9.07
CA GLY A 514 -21.69 14.97 -9.41
C GLY A 514 -20.31 14.33 -9.34
N ILE A 515 -19.28 15.17 -9.44
CA ILE A 515 -17.90 14.74 -9.63
C ILE A 515 -17.03 15.12 -8.44
N THR A 516 -16.35 14.14 -7.85
CA THR A 516 -15.24 14.35 -6.91
C THR A 516 -13.97 14.61 -7.69
N LYS A 517 -13.28 15.72 -7.39
CA LYS A 517 -12.07 16.17 -8.09
C LYS A 517 -10.86 16.11 -7.18
N ILE A 518 -9.81 15.42 -7.65
CA ILE A 518 -8.54 15.29 -6.94
C ILE A 518 -7.43 15.75 -7.89
N LYS A 519 -6.52 16.58 -7.40
CA LYS A 519 -5.33 17.01 -8.14
C LYS A 519 -4.18 17.37 -7.22
N GLY A 520 -2.97 17.25 -7.71
CA GLY A 520 -1.79 17.55 -6.91
C GLY A 520 -0.49 17.51 -7.69
N VAL A 521 0.58 17.76 -6.94
CA VAL A 521 1.97 17.69 -7.41
C VAL A 521 2.74 16.81 -6.44
N GLU A 522 3.52 15.90 -6.98
CA GLU A 522 4.50 15.08 -6.26
C GLU A 522 5.90 15.51 -6.69
N VAL A 523 6.80 15.65 -5.75
CA VAL A 523 8.24 15.85 -5.99
C VAL A 523 8.97 14.81 -5.16
N ALA A 524 9.82 14.02 -5.79
CA ALA A 524 10.58 12.96 -5.13
C ALA A 524 12.05 13.01 -5.56
N TYR A 525 12.94 13.03 -4.59
CA TYR A 525 14.39 12.96 -4.78
C TYR A 525 14.94 11.74 -4.07
N ASN A 526 15.86 11.04 -4.73
CA ASN A 526 16.68 10.00 -4.16
C ASN A 526 18.11 10.17 -4.65
N GLY A 527 19.10 9.96 -3.80
CA GLY A 527 20.49 10.05 -4.22
C GLY A 527 21.52 9.67 -3.17
N LYS A 528 22.71 9.36 -3.63
CA LYS A 528 23.90 9.08 -2.83
C LYS A 528 24.77 10.34 -2.80
N LEU A 529 24.64 11.13 -1.74
CA LEU A 529 25.31 12.43 -1.59
C LEU A 529 26.83 12.28 -1.47
N THR A 530 27.29 11.19 -0.84
CA THR A 530 28.69 10.77 -0.78
C THR A 530 28.74 9.24 -0.78
N GLU A 531 29.93 8.64 -0.85
CA GLU A 531 30.09 7.17 -0.76
C GLU A 531 29.45 6.56 0.52
N LYS A 532 29.27 7.37 1.56
CA LYS A 532 28.77 6.95 2.87
C LYS A 532 27.41 7.55 3.25
N LEU A 533 26.87 8.48 2.45
CA LEU A 533 25.67 9.23 2.79
C LEU A 533 24.64 9.13 1.67
N THR A 534 23.52 8.48 1.94
CA THR A 534 22.34 8.46 1.08
C THR A 534 21.25 9.38 1.61
N ALA A 535 20.44 9.92 0.72
CA ALA A 535 19.33 10.79 1.04
C ALA A 535 18.10 10.47 0.19
N TYR A 536 16.94 10.54 0.81
CA TYR A 536 15.68 10.61 0.09
C TYR A 536 14.83 11.77 0.65
N THR A 537 14.06 12.38 -0.22
CA THR A 537 13.02 13.32 0.21
C THR A 537 11.89 13.32 -0.78
N ASN A 538 10.67 13.51 -0.28
CA ASN A 538 9.53 13.74 -1.14
C ASN A 538 8.57 14.77 -0.52
N TYR A 539 7.84 15.40 -1.41
CA TYR A 539 6.79 16.36 -1.06
C TYR A 539 5.58 16.11 -1.94
N THR A 540 4.40 16.10 -1.33
CA THR A 540 3.13 16.04 -2.05
C THR A 540 2.26 17.22 -1.65
N TYR A 541 1.83 17.97 -2.65
CA TYR A 541 0.68 18.87 -2.54
C TYR A 541 -0.53 18.20 -3.18
N MET A 542 -1.64 18.17 -2.45
CA MET A 542 -2.85 17.53 -2.95
C MET A 542 -4.10 18.30 -2.50
N ARG A 543 -5.09 18.35 -3.39
CA ARG A 543 -6.40 18.90 -3.11
C ARG A 543 -7.48 17.95 -3.59
N ALA A 544 -8.30 17.46 -2.66
CA ALA A 544 -9.43 16.58 -2.92
C ALA A 544 -10.74 17.26 -2.50
N LYS A 545 -11.68 17.40 -3.42
CA LYS A 545 -12.98 18.01 -3.18
C LYS A 545 -14.10 17.16 -3.77
N ASN A 546 -15.16 16.96 -3.00
CA ASN A 546 -16.38 16.33 -3.48
C ASN A 546 -17.17 17.22 -4.45
N SER A 547 -18.28 16.72 -4.96
CA SER A 547 -19.16 17.43 -5.92
C SER A 547 -19.70 18.77 -5.41
N ASN A 548 -19.81 18.93 -4.09
CA ASN A 548 -20.27 20.17 -3.46
C ASN A 548 -19.11 21.15 -3.16
N GLY A 549 -17.88 20.85 -3.62
CA GLY A 549 -16.71 21.68 -3.38
C GLY A 549 -16.11 21.55 -1.98
N VAL A 550 -16.63 20.63 -1.15
CA VAL A 550 -16.19 20.38 0.22
C VAL A 550 -14.94 19.47 0.21
N GLU A 551 -13.99 19.76 1.09
CA GLU A 551 -12.76 18.97 1.22
C GLU A 551 -13.08 17.54 1.69
N VAL A 552 -12.49 16.55 1.02
CA VAL A 552 -12.59 15.13 1.41
C VAL A 552 -11.83 14.91 2.71
N ALA A 553 -12.41 14.13 3.61
CA ALA A 553 -11.83 13.86 4.94
C ALA A 553 -10.51 13.08 4.85
N TYR A 554 -9.65 13.29 5.83
CA TYR A 554 -8.36 12.59 6.00
C TYR A 554 -7.43 12.70 4.79
N ARG A 555 -7.52 13.79 4.02
CA ARG A 555 -6.64 14.11 2.88
C ARG A 555 -5.83 15.37 3.21
N PRO A 556 -4.62 15.23 3.79
CA PRO A 556 -3.75 16.38 4.07
C PRO A 556 -3.35 17.07 2.77
N LYS A 557 -3.35 18.42 2.76
CA LYS A 557 -2.93 19.17 1.58
C LYS A 557 -1.43 19.09 1.32
N HIS A 558 -0.66 18.91 2.37
CA HIS A 558 0.81 18.89 2.31
C HIS A 558 1.32 17.71 3.10
N THR A 559 2.15 16.91 2.49
CA THR A 559 2.93 15.86 3.16
C THR A 559 4.38 15.92 2.71
N THR A 560 5.30 15.64 3.61
CA THR A 560 6.73 15.60 3.31
C THR A 560 7.38 14.47 4.09
N ASN A 561 8.25 13.73 3.44
CA ASN A 561 9.13 12.78 4.09
C ASN A 561 10.56 13.07 3.65
N ALA A 562 11.51 12.93 4.56
CA ALA A 562 12.94 13.07 4.27
C ALA A 562 13.72 12.11 5.16
N GLY A 563 14.78 11.55 4.63
CA GLY A 563 15.68 10.68 5.37
C GLY A 563 17.12 10.80 4.90
N LEU A 564 18.03 10.58 5.83
CA LEU A 564 19.48 10.52 5.62
C LEU A 564 19.98 9.23 6.26
N ALA A 565 20.70 8.41 5.49
CA ALA A 565 21.40 7.23 5.99
C ALA A 565 22.90 7.45 5.85
N TYR A 566 23.63 7.39 6.97
CA TYR A 566 25.07 7.66 7.04
C TYR A 566 25.83 6.45 7.58
N GLN A 567 26.68 5.88 6.75
CA GLN A 567 27.60 4.81 7.12
C GLN A 567 28.86 5.41 7.74
N ILE A 568 28.92 5.51 9.07
CA ILE A 568 30.02 6.14 9.80
C ILE A 568 31.32 5.33 9.62
N THR A 569 31.22 4.01 9.84
CA THR A 569 32.30 3.05 9.59
C THR A 569 31.75 1.89 8.75
N GLU A 570 32.59 0.96 8.32
CA GLU A 570 32.13 -0.25 7.60
C GLU A 570 31.09 -1.07 8.39
N LYS A 571 31.08 -0.98 9.72
CA LYS A 571 30.21 -1.74 10.60
C LYS A 571 29.09 -0.93 11.25
N PHE A 572 29.23 0.39 11.32
CA PHE A 572 28.30 1.23 12.09
C PHE A 572 27.64 2.28 11.21
N GLY A 573 26.30 2.24 11.16
CA GLY A 573 25.45 3.18 10.43
C GLY A 573 24.44 3.87 11.35
N ILE A 574 24.01 5.05 10.92
CA ILE A 574 22.91 5.80 11.52
C ILE A 574 21.96 6.30 10.44
N ASP A 575 20.67 6.32 10.75
CA ASP A 575 19.62 6.78 9.87
C ASP A 575 18.74 7.79 10.61
N VAL A 576 18.45 8.91 9.99
CA VAL A 576 17.55 9.94 10.53
C VAL A 576 16.44 10.17 9.55
N SER A 577 15.20 10.18 10.01
CA SER A 577 14.05 10.48 9.16
C SER A 577 13.11 11.51 9.78
N LEU A 578 12.45 12.28 8.92
CA LEU A 578 11.44 13.26 9.25
C LEU A 578 10.19 13.00 8.40
N SER A 579 9.02 13.06 9.03
CA SER A 579 7.72 12.99 8.36
C SER A 579 6.84 14.13 8.81
N TYR A 580 6.33 14.91 7.87
CA TYR A 580 5.38 15.99 8.10
C TYR A 580 4.04 15.65 7.44
N VAL A 581 2.96 15.74 8.22
CA VAL A 581 1.59 15.62 7.74
C VAL A 581 0.85 16.92 8.04
N GLY A 582 0.36 17.57 7.01
CA GLY A 582 -0.33 18.85 7.08
C GLY A 582 -1.72 18.75 7.71
N LYS A 583 -2.37 19.92 7.85
CA LYS A 583 -3.75 20.01 8.32
C LYS A 583 -4.68 19.20 7.41
N ARG A 584 -5.66 18.55 8.01
CA ARG A 584 -6.66 17.71 7.35
C ARG A 584 -8.01 17.82 8.05
N ILE A 585 -9.06 17.30 7.43
CA ILE A 585 -10.41 17.31 7.99
C ILE A 585 -10.73 15.93 8.56
N GLY A 586 -11.16 15.87 9.81
CA GLY A 586 -11.86 14.73 10.41
C GLY A 586 -13.37 14.91 10.33
N THR A 587 -14.14 13.82 10.30
CA THR A 587 -15.59 13.89 10.08
C THR A 587 -16.44 13.39 11.25
N TYR A 588 -15.89 12.54 12.08
CA TYR A 588 -16.60 12.04 13.27
C TYR A 588 -15.85 12.43 14.54
N PRO A 589 -16.51 12.87 15.62
CA PRO A 589 -17.96 13.02 15.78
C PRO A 589 -18.55 14.22 15.03
N LEU A 590 -17.73 15.22 14.78
CA LEU A 590 -18.11 16.47 14.09
C LEU A 590 -17.02 16.84 13.08
N ARG A 591 -17.43 17.38 11.95
CA ARG A 591 -16.48 17.84 10.93
C ARG A 591 -15.54 18.89 11.49
N THR A 592 -14.23 18.58 11.51
CA THR A 592 -13.24 19.32 12.30
C THR A 592 -11.90 19.38 11.60
N LYS A 593 -11.22 20.52 11.69
CA LYS A 593 -9.87 20.72 11.19
C LYS A 593 -8.84 20.17 12.18
N MET A 594 -8.21 19.07 11.82
CA MET A 594 -7.16 18.45 12.60
C MET A 594 -5.81 19.16 12.39
N PRO A 595 -4.99 19.34 13.44
CA PRO A 595 -3.68 20.00 13.33
C PRO A 595 -2.67 19.17 12.53
N ALA A 596 -1.68 19.89 11.99
CA ALA A 596 -0.51 19.25 11.40
C ALA A 596 0.42 18.68 12.49
N TYR A 597 1.23 17.69 12.11
CA TYR A 597 2.27 17.14 12.98
C TYR A 597 3.54 16.80 12.21
N THR A 598 4.65 16.79 12.94
CA THR A 598 5.97 16.34 12.45
C THR A 598 6.51 15.27 13.38
N LEU A 599 7.01 14.20 12.81
CA LEU A 599 7.68 13.10 13.50
C LEU A 599 9.13 13.03 13.08
N ALA A 600 10.03 12.78 14.03
CA ALA A 600 11.43 12.53 13.79
C ALA A 600 11.82 11.16 14.36
N ASN A 601 12.57 10.38 13.60
CA ASN A 601 13.04 9.06 14.00
C ASN A 601 14.56 8.96 13.82
N LEU A 602 15.18 8.11 14.61
CA LEU A 602 16.60 7.76 14.55
C LEU A 602 16.74 6.25 14.55
N GLY A 603 17.48 5.72 13.60
CA GLY A 603 17.96 4.35 13.59
C GLY A 603 19.45 4.28 13.80
N VAL A 604 19.89 3.21 14.41
CA VAL A 604 21.31 2.83 14.51
C VAL A 604 21.45 1.36 14.16
N ASN A 605 22.48 1.02 13.43
CA ASN A 605 22.77 -0.36 13.08
C ASN A 605 24.25 -0.66 13.26
N TYR A 606 24.55 -1.87 13.75
CA TYR A 606 25.91 -2.35 13.95
C TYR A 606 26.07 -3.76 13.42
N GLN A 607 26.91 -3.90 12.41
CA GLN A 607 27.26 -5.19 11.81
C GLN A 607 28.31 -5.90 12.68
N VAL A 608 27.87 -6.87 13.47
CA VAL A 608 28.72 -7.65 14.36
C VAL A 608 29.72 -8.49 13.57
N ILE A 609 29.18 -9.22 12.60
CA ILE A 609 29.88 -9.97 11.54
C ILE A 609 29.13 -9.72 10.21
N PRO A 610 29.71 -10.05 9.05
CA PRO A 610 29.10 -9.76 7.74
C PRO A 610 27.62 -10.18 7.59
N ASN A 611 27.20 -11.24 8.27
CA ASN A 611 25.88 -11.82 8.16
C ASN A 611 24.97 -11.55 9.38
N LEU A 612 25.41 -10.74 10.34
CA LEU A 612 24.68 -10.50 11.60
C LEU A 612 24.72 -9.02 11.98
N THR A 613 23.55 -8.42 12.10
CA THR A 613 23.38 -7.01 12.44
C THR A 613 22.49 -6.84 13.67
N ILE A 614 22.94 -6.05 14.63
CA ILE A 614 22.11 -5.51 15.71
C ILE A 614 21.64 -4.13 15.27
N TYR A 615 20.35 -3.83 15.50
CA TYR A 615 19.80 -2.52 15.18
C TYR A 615 18.89 -2.00 16.30
N ALA A 616 18.74 -0.69 16.37
CA ALA A 616 17.80 -0.04 17.26
C ALA A 616 17.11 1.13 16.56
N ASN A 617 15.79 1.20 16.71
CA ASN A 617 14.94 2.25 16.16
C ASN A 617 14.34 3.07 17.29
N PHE A 618 14.52 4.38 17.25
CA PHE A 618 13.96 5.36 18.16
C PHE A 618 12.92 6.18 17.37
N ASN A 619 11.65 5.86 17.57
CA ASN A 619 10.57 6.51 16.85
C ASN A 619 9.97 7.66 17.65
N ASN A 620 9.47 8.68 16.93
CA ASN A 620 8.86 9.86 17.53
C ASN A 620 9.74 10.47 18.64
N LEU A 621 10.99 10.80 18.31
CA LEU A 621 12.02 11.28 19.24
C LEU A 621 11.54 12.40 20.16
N PHE A 622 10.73 13.31 19.65
CA PHE A 622 10.21 14.48 20.39
C PHE A 622 8.92 14.19 21.14
N ASN A 623 8.48 12.92 21.19
CA ASN A 623 7.26 12.48 21.88
C ASN A 623 6.05 13.32 21.49
N LYS A 624 5.89 13.60 20.18
CA LYS A 624 4.76 14.34 19.65
C LYS A 624 3.46 13.60 19.94
N LYS A 625 2.51 14.25 20.57
CA LYS A 625 1.15 13.75 20.75
C LYS A 625 0.32 14.12 19.53
N TYR A 626 -0.32 13.14 18.91
CA TYR A 626 -1.11 13.36 17.71
C TYR A 626 -2.15 12.25 17.51
N GLU A 627 -3.18 12.57 16.75
CA GLU A 627 -4.18 11.63 16.25
C GLU A 627 -4.04 11.52 14.74
N ASN A 628 -4.10 10.32 14.19
CA ASN A 628 -4.13 10.11 12.74
C ASN A 628 -5.57 10.26 12.22
N VAL A 629 -6.50 9.56 12.84
CA VAL A 629 -7.95 9.73 12.70
C VAL A 629 -8.46 10.44 13.96
N LEU A 630 -9.44 11.29 13.82
CA LEU A 630 -10.00 12.08 14.92
C LEU A 630 -10.54 11.16 16.03
N GLY A 631 -10.03 11.32 17.24
CA GLY A 631 -10.31 10.47 18.40
C GLY A 631 -9.33 9.32 18.59
N TYR A 632 -8.58 8.92 17.56
CA TYR A 632 -7.68 7.79 17.60
C TYR A 632 -6.22 8.21 17.67
N GLY A 633 -5.64 7.99 18.87
CA GLY A 633 -4.26 8.36 19.17
C GLY A 633 -3.25 7.45 18.51
N GLN A 634 -2.04 8.00 18.37
CA GLN A 634 -0.90 7.26 17.84
C GLN A 634 0.19 7.16 18.89
N ASP A 635 1.14 6.25 18.65
CA ASP A 635 2.20 5.98 19.58
C ASP A 635 3.07 7.21 19.83
N GLY A 636 3.44 7.41 21.10
CA GLY A 636 4.42 8.38 21.53
C GLY A 636 5.84 7.95 21.15
N ARG A 637 6.82 8.49 21.87
CA ARG A 637 8.20 8.02 21.74
C ARG A 637 8.30 6.56 22.13
N ASN A 638 8.86 5.76 21.23
CA ASN A 638 9.09 4.34 21.45
C ASN A 638 10.45 3.91 20.96
N VAL A 639 10.93 2.79 21.49
CA VAL A 639 12.21 2.19 21.16
C VAL A 639 11.99 0.74 20.78
N TYR A 640 12.71 0.31 19.76
CA TYR A 640 12.73 -1.08 19.30
C TYR A 640 14.18 -1.49 19.06
N VAL A 641 14.58 -2.67 19.54
CA VAL A 641 15.91 -3.25 19.34
C VAL A 641 15.77 -4.62 18.73
N GLY A 642 16.56 -4.90 17.72
CA GLY A 642 16.52 -6.17 17.01
C GLY A 642 17.88 -6.73 16.63
N LEU A 643 17.87 -8.01 16.30
CA LEU A 643 19.00 -8.79 15.78
C LEU A 643 18.53 -9.50 14.52
N LYS A 644 19.13 -9.18 13.38
CA LYS A 644 18.85 -9.82 12.10
C LYS A 644 20.09 -10.50 11.52
N GLY A 645 19.87 -11.63 10.87
CA GLY A 645 20.95 -12.39 10.23
C GLY A 645 20.51 -13.05 8.93
N SER A 646 21.50 -13.29 8.04
CA SER A 646 21.34 -14.00 6.77
C SER A 646 22.55 -14.90 6.53
N PHE A 647 22.35 -16.24 6.51
CA PHE A 647 23.41 -17.25 6.47
C PHE A 647 23.24 -18.22 5.32
#